data_c03db4a6366ef723843cc346eadbf9d6
#
_entry.id   c03db4a6366ef723843cc346eadbf9d6
#
_cell.length_a   1.000
_cell.length_b   1.000
_cell.length_c   1.000
_cell.angle_alpha   90.00
_cell.angle_beta   90.00
_cell.angle_gamma   90.00
#
_symmetry.space_group_name_H-M   'P 1'
#
loop_
_entity.id
_entity.type
_entity.pdbx_description
1 polymer ?
#
loop_
_entity_poly.entity_id
_entity_poly.type
_entity_poly.pdbx_seq_one_letter_code
_entity_poly.pdbx_strand_id
1 'polypeptide(L)'
;MLDKRTIEDICVEIKTLAGSYTPEWNFSLERPDIGSVLAYIFAKQLEDVIRAYNTLPDRYEDELVRLLGITPRKPEPARAVIVMEPSAGMQEGILVKEGSRFYAELPERDTPVVFESAHDVYLTDARITAAFAISEKGRTVIPLYKEGGELACPISLFCFVPYIPYKNELYIRHPWLFRGEVSELSIGFGSADVAERLMDDSRFAFSLLAGEERIPITKKVRQGEYIVIGQGADSDTLVIERKGVPDDDLYLPAICFIAGRKSAPPSYLYDGAQEIAENTAAVFGEEISLYKECYIGFDSSLIREGTEIAVDFGLVFKSREVRDTVPKEEELKLIKRRPNPLAGEQPAEVYIQEVSLSYYNGQGFRRLPVQESLSHMFSEHGGEGKRRISFLCPDDWEEMEQEGYRGHLIRLQIVKSDYCYHRPARHHYPYLTNIEVAYSQQETQLGPEQTVRRQGNMETDLTGYIKRKKPVPAFLKFPYRGESMLLGFDKKPAGGPVSLYFVIKKNINSSGIQTAFEYSSPKGFQPLKVLNNTEELKNSGTILFAPPANMSPMDVEGETRYWIRLTARKTTADEVAYPVAEHIYINGAKVWNVEHGPAKAQYTERAVPGMSFSAPAAQLLDVNIWAREGERTVRYKEIPSFDLSDAKGRHYVVDRAGQEVRFGDGRTARIPWNADGAAFTMEIVSCDGAEGNVPENAIQSGAFSLPNVERIYNPLAASGGSNLEAGDSVKRRGRMMLGTGGRLVSEQDYVNAAKAFSGTIANAWCEVKGRQIILAVLMQDYEAGPHSFRQMKDELTAYLLQMAPASVKKKDLLVREPTFVNVSVELWVTVEEWKRALEERSRILEGLYGLFGPVRRRGRTEPRAGYVPKESQILMAVRSFSPITRIEHANITASYADEHGGHTTELGRLSRTPFMVCTNGTHEVHV
;
A
#
# COMPACT_ATOMS: atom_id res chain seq x y z
N MET A 1 -46.76 -6.29 -36.37
CA MET A 1 -47.16 -6.19 -37.78
C MET A 1 -48.55 -6.79 -37.92
N LEU A 2 -49.50 -5.99 -38.39
CA LEU A 2 -50.88 -6.41 -38.63
C LEU A 2 -51.03 -7.08 -39.99
N ASP A 3 -50.35 -6.59 -41.00
CA ASP A 3 -50.26 -7.20 -42.34
C ASP A 3 -48.77 -7.32 -42.73
N LYS A 4 -48.36 -8.53 -43.18
CA LYS A 4 -46.96 -8.84 -43.50
C LYS A 4 -46.66 -8.86 -44.98
N ARG A 5 -47.69 -8.64 -45.83
CA ARG A 5 -47.55 -8.70 -47.28
C ARG A 5 -46.55 -7.65 -47.77
N THR A 6 -45.61 -8.08 -48.57
CA THR A 6 -44.66 -7.23 -49.32
C THR A 6 -45.25 -6.93 -50.71
N ILE A 7 -44.63 -6.02 -51.47
CA ILE A 7 -45.03 -5.74 -52.85
C ILE A 7 -44.95 -7.00 -53.71
N GLU A 8 -43.97 -7.87 -53.46
CA GLU A 8 -43.83 -9.13 -54.17
C GLU A 8 -45.01 -10.10 -53.89
N ASP A 9 -45.43 -10.21 -52.61
CA ASP A 9 -46.56 -11.00 -52.19
C ASP A 9 -47.86 -10.51 -52.87
N ILE A 10 -48.03 -9.17 -52.91
CA ILE A 10 -49.17 -8.54 -53.55
C ILE A 10 -49.15 -8.80 -55.07
N CYS A 11 -48.00 -8.73 -55.71
CA CYS A 11 -47.89 -9.05 -57.16
C CYS A 11 -48.17 -10.53 -57.47
N VAL A 12 -47.72 -11.43 -56.56
CA VAL A 12 -48.07 -12.90 -56.71
C VAL A 12 -49.56 -13.10 -56.55
N GLU A 13 -50.20 -12.42 -55.59
CA GLU A 13 -51.65 -12.47 -55.38
C GLU A 13 -52.40 -11.93 -56.63
N ILE A 14 -51.98 -10.79 -57.17
CA ILE A 14 -52.54 -10.22 -58.41
C ILE A 14 -52.43 -11.24 -59.58
N LYS A 15 -51.23 -11.84 -59.72
CA LYS A 15 -51.01 -12.82 -60.83
C LYS A 15 -51.90 -14.03 -60.68
N THR A 16 -52.11 -14.51 -59.49
CA THR A 16 -53.01 -15.66 -59.20
C THR A 16 -54.46 -15.32 -59.50
N LEU A 17 -54.90 -14.13 -59.06
CA LEU A 17 -56.27 -13.64 -59.27
C LEU A 17 -56.54 -13.36 -60.76
N ALA A 18 -55.58 -12.75 -61.46
CA ALA A 18 -55.67 -12.49 -62.90
C ALA A 18 -55.98 -13.75 -63.69
N GLY A 19 -55.32 -14.86 -63.39
CA GLY A 19 -55.55 -16.15 -64.00
C GLY A 19 -56.97 -16.68 -63.83
N SER A 20 -57.70 -16.27 -62.79
CA SER A 20 -59.05 -16.68 -62.47
C SER A 20 -60.15 -15.73 -63.01
N TYR A 21 -59.85 -14.41 -62.97
CA TYR A 21 -60.85 -13.39 -63.29
C TYR A 21 -60.74 -12.78 -64.70
N THR A 22 -59.49 -12.76 -65.19
CA THR A 22 -59.16 -12.22 -66.55
C THR A 22 -58.15 -13.12 -67.26
N PRO A 23 -58.64 -14.35 -67.69
CA PRO A 23 -57.70 -15.36 -68.24
C PRO A 23 -57.03 -14.91 -69.55
N GLU A 24 -57.60 -13.92 -70.24
CA GLU A 24 -56.96 -13.35 -71.41
C GLU A 24 -55.83 -12.40 -71.16
N TRP A 25 -55.62 -12.02 -69.87
CA TRP A 25 -54.53 -11.08 -69.46
C TRP A 25 -53.53 -11.83 -68.60
N ASN A 26 -52.25 -11.65 -68.95
CA ASN A 26 -51.15 -12.24 -68.19
C ASN A 26 -50.31 -11.19 -67.55
N PHE A 27 -50.38 -11.11 -66.26
CA PHE A 27 -49.51 -10.18 -65.44
C PHE A 27 -48.06 -10.56 -65.58
N SER A 28 -47.23 -9.70 -66.10
CA SER A 28 -45.77 -9.86 -66.23
C SER A 28 -45.04 -8.60 -65.96
N LEU A 29 -44.01 -8.67 -65.06
CA LEU A 29 -43.07 -7.54 -64.78
C LEU A 29 -41.89 -7.62 -65.74
N GLU A 30 -41.59 -8.73 -66.40
CA GLU A 30 -40.48 -8.85 -67.36
C GLU A 30 -40.81 -8.18 -68.71
N ARG A 31 -42.09 -8.27 -69.12
CA ARG A 31 -42.63 -7.63 -70.34
C ARG A 31 -43.95 -6.94 -69.96
N PRO A 32 -43.82 -5.78 -69.23
CA PRO A 32 -45.05 -5.17 -68.77
C PRO A 32 -45.84 -4.53 -69.86
N ASP A 33 -47.15 -4.82 -69.89
CA ASP A 33 -48.21 -4.14 -70.65
C ASP A 33 -48.79 -3.03 -69.71
N ILE A 34 -49.71 -2.25 -70.30
CA ILE A 34 -50.35 -1.13 -69.51
C ILE A 34 -51.07 -1.68 -68.27
N GLY A 35 -51.71 -2.87 -68.38
CA GLY A 35 -52.42 -3.50 -67.29
C GLY A 35 -51.45 -3.89 -66.18
N SER A 36 -50.32 -4.51 -66.54
CA SER A 36 -49.28 -4.92 -65.58
C SER A 36 -48.64 -3.74 -64.86
N VAL A 37 -48.44 -2.61 -65.59
CA VAL A 37 -47.88 -1.33 -64.95
C VAL A 37 -48.95 -0.78 -63.99
N LEU A 38 -50.17 -0.70 -64.31
CA LEU A 38 -51.23 -0.21 -63.41
C LEU A 38 -51.40 -1.11 -62.19
N ALA A 39 -51.35 -2.44 -62.35
CA ALA A 39 -51.43 -3.41 -61.28
C ALA A 39 -50.20 -3.26 -60.35
N TYR A 40 -48.99 -3.02 -60.89
CA TYR A 40 -47.78 -2.77 -60.04
C TYR A 40 -47.84 -1.45 -59.26
N ILE A 41 -48.38 -0.38 -59.94
CA ILE A 41 -48.59 0.90 -59.19
C ILE A 41 -49.60 0.69 -58.06
N PHE A 42 -50.66 -0.05 -58.26
CA PHE A 42 -51.61 -0.43 -57.24
C PHE A 42 -50.93 -1.23 -56.12
N ALA A 43 -50.12 -2.23 -56.46
CA ALA A 43 -49.41 -3.04 -55.47
C ALA A 43 -48.47 -2.15 -54.64
N LYS A 44 -47.80 -1.19 -55.26
CA LYS A 44 -46.93 -0.19 -54.55
C LYS A 44 -47.73 0.70 -53.63
N GLN A 45 -48.84 1.26 -54.08
CA GLN A 45 -49.69 2.06 -53.23
C GLN A 45 -50.28 1.27 -52.07
N LEU A 46 -50.67 -0.01 -52.31
CA LEU A 46 -51.18 -0.88 -51.26
C LEU A 46 -50.08 -1.23 -50.26
N GLU A 47 -48.82 -1.46 -50.69
CA GLU A 47 -47.70 -1.62 -49.77
C GLU A 47 -47.51 -0.38 -48.86
N ASP A 48 -47.60 0.82 -49.42
CA ASP A 48 -47.50 2.07 -48.65
C ASP A 48 -48.65 2.22 -47.63
N VAL A 49 -49.86 1.80 -47.99
CA VAL A 49 -51.03 1.73 -47.08
C VAL A 49 -50.80 0.68 -45.98
N ILE A 50 -50.34 -0.51 -46.32
CA ILE A 50 -50.00 -1.57 -45.38
C ILE A 50 -48.91 -1.08 -44.40
N ARG A 51 -47.90 -0.37 -44.89
CA ARG A 51 -46.86 0.21 -44.06
C ARG A 51 -47.44 1.22 -43.08
N ALA A 52 -48.29 2.12 -43.52
CA ALA A 52 -48.98 3.08 -42.65
C ALA A 52 -49.90 2.37 -41.64
N TYR A 53 -50.60 1.30 -42.06
CA TYR A 53 -51.49 0.50 -41.20
C TYR A 53 -50.66 -0.22 -40.09
N ASN A 54 -49.51 -0.75 -40.44
CA ASN A 54 -48.62 -1.42 -39.48
C ASN A 54 -48.02 -0.47 -38.43
N THR A 55 -48.06 0.85 -38.62
CA THR A 55 -47.61 1.83 -37.60
C THR A 55 -48.71 2.14 -36.55
N LEU A 56 -49.97 1.75 -36.81
CA LEU A 56 -51.05 2.06 -35.88
C LEU A 56 -50.90 1.47 -34.49
N PRO A 57 -50.49 0.19 -34.31
CA PRO A 57 -50.31 -0.36 -32.97
C PRO A 57 -49.31 0.42 -32.16
N ASP A 58 -48.18 0.82 -32.75
CA ASP A 58 -47.13 1.58 -32.08
C ASP A 58 -47.62 2.96 -31.70
N ARG A 59 -48.40 3.63 -32.57
CA ARG A 59 -49.03 4.93 -32.29
C ARG A 59 -50.07 4.82 -31.16
N TYR A 60 -50.87 3.76 -31.13
CA TYR A 60 -51.80 3.55 -30.02
C TYR A 60 -51.08 3.26 -28.70
N GLU A 61 -49.99 2.51 -28.72
CA GLU A 61 -49.18 2.31 -27.52
C GLU A 61 -48.56 3.62 -27.02
N ASP A 62 -48.03 4.46 -27.91
CA ASP A 62 -47.47 5.75 -27.57
C ASP A 62 -48.54 6.66 -26.91
N GLU A 63 -49.74 6.74 -27.49
CA GLU A 63 -50.82 7.53 -26.95
C GLU A 63 -51.34 6.98 -25.61
N LEU A 64 -51.39 5.64 -25.46
CA LEU A 64 -51.76 5.01 -24.19
C LEU A 64 -50.78 5.34 -23.08
N VAL A 65 -49.46 5.21 -23.37
CA VAL A 65 -48.39 5.57 -22.42
C VAL A 65 -48.51 7.04 -22.03
N ARG A 66 -48.79 7.91 -22.98
CA ARG A 66 -49.00 9.35 -22.72
C ARG A 66 -50.24 9.62 -21.86
N LEU A 67 -51.36 8.98 -22.13
CA LEU A 67 -52.58 9.06 -21.33
C LEU A 67 -52.38 8.59 -19.88
N LEU A 68 -51.46 7.64 -19.67
CA LEU A 68 -51.10 7.15 -18.35
C LEU A 68 -50.12 8.10 -17.60
N GLY A 69 -49.73 9.20 -18.23
CA GLY A 69 -48.77 10.15 -17.62
C GLY A 69 -47.36 9.61 -17.49
N ILE A 70 -47.00 8.55 -18.23
CA ILE A 70 -45.68 7.95 -18.18
C ILE A 70 -44.77 8.73 -19.12
N THR A 71 -43.87 9.54 -18.56
CA THR A 71 -42.84 10.28 -19.28
C THR A 71 -41.52 9.54 -19.35
N PRO A 72 -40.70 9.73 -20.41
CA PRO A 72 -39.36 9.21 -20.46
C PRO A 72 -38.55 9.61 -19.23
N ARG A 73 -37.70 8.72 -18.72
CA ARG A 73 -36.76 9.08 -17.67
C ARG A 73 -35.75 10.09 -18.21
N LYS A 74 -35.44 11.08 -17.38
CA LYS A 74 -34.42 12.08 -17.68
C LYS A 74 -33.07 11.41 -17.92
N PRO A 75 -32.17 11.99 -18.73
CA PRO A 75 -30.79 11.54 -18.76
C PRO A 75 -30.14 11.72 -17.38
N GLU A 76 -29.18 10.88 -17.07
CA GLU A 76 -28.43 10.98 -15.81
C GLU A 76 -26.99 11.44 -16.13
N PRO A 77 -26.43 12.43 -15.39
CA PRO A 77 -25.08 12.88 -15.61
C PRO A 77 -24.08 11.89 -15.02
N ALA A 78 -22.96 11.67 -15.71
CA ALA A 78 -21.83 10.92 -15.17
C ALA A 78 -21.15 11.70 -14.05
N ARG A 79 -20.55 10.99 -13.12
CA ARG A 79 -19.89 11.54 -11.93
C ARG A 79 -18.48 11.00 -11.81
N ALA A 80 -17.53 11.86 -11.42
CA ALA A 80 -16.15 11.50 -11.20
C ALA A 80 -15.59 12.23 -9.97
N VAL A 81 -14.41 11.81 -9.56
CA VAL A 81 -13.55 12.59 -8.66
C VAL A 81 -12.28 12.90 -9.42
N ILE A 82 -11.94 14.18 -9.52
CA ILE A 82 -10.67 14.63 -10.08
C ILE A 82 -9.69 14.96 -8.95
N VAL A 83 -8.42 14.75 -9.22
CA VAL A 83 -7.32 15.17 -8.37
C VAL A 83 -6.62 16.34 -9.05
N MET A 84 -6.33 17.38 -8.28
CA MET A 84 -5.66 18.57 -8.76
C MET A 84 -4.35 18.74 -8.01
N GLU A 85 -3.24 18.76 -8.73
CA GLU A 85 -1.91 18.98 -8.19
C GLU A 85 -1.51 20.45 -8.37
N PRO A 86 -1.44 21.23 -7.29
CA PRO A 86 -1.01 22.62 -7.40
C PRO A 86 0.50 22.74 -7.61
N SER A 87 0.92 23.80 -8.26
CA SER A 87 2.33 24.14 -8.43
C SER A 87 3.01 24.36 -7.06
N ALA A 88 4.26 23.95 -6.95
CA ALA A 88 5.01 24.06 -5.71
C ALA A 88 5.19 25.52 -5.26
N GLY A 89 5.12 25.79 -3.96
CA GLY A 89 5.45 27.07 -3.35
C GLY A 89 4.30 28.07 -3.21
N MET A 90 3.07 27.61 -3.29
CA MET A 90 1.91 28.45 -2.98
C MET A 90 1.86 28.83 -1.50
N GLN A 91 1.68 30.11 -1.20
CA GLN A 91 1.51 30.60 0.17
C GLN A 91 0.06 30.52 0.66
N GLU A 92 -0.90 30.60 -0.27
CA GLU A 92 -2.34 30.54 0.01
C GLU A 92 -2.99 29.43 -0.82
N GLY A 93 -4.01 28.77 -0.26
CA GLY A 93 -4.77 27.76 -1.00
C GLY A 93 -5.60 28.39 -2.12
N ILE A 94 -5.87 27.61 -3.18
CA ILE A 94 -6.74 28.01 -4.29
C ILE A 94 -8.16 27.55 -4.01
N LEU A 95 -9.13 28.45 -4.08
CA LEU A 95 -10.53 28.10 -4.03
C LEU A 95 -11.05 27.70 -5.41
N VAL A 96 -11.41 26.43 -5.57
CA VAL A 96 -12.20 25.94 -6.70
C VAL A 96 -13.67 26.07 -6.32
N LYS A 97 -14.39 26.96 -6.98
CA LYS A 97 -15.82 27.21 -6.71
C LYS A 97 -16.68 26.12 -7.34
N GLU A 98 -17.83 25.87 -6.72
CA GLU A 98 -18.91 25.10 -7.33
C GLU A 98 -19.21 25.61 -8.74
N GLY A 99 -19.45 24.69 -9.70
CA GLY A 99 -19.67 25.03 -11.11
C GLY A 99 -18.39 25.36 -11.90
N SER A 100 -17.19 25.21 -11.31
CA SER A 100 -15.93 25.33 -12.10
C SER A 100 -15.85 24.20 -13.12
N ARG A 101 -15.50 24.56 -14.37
CA ARG A 101 -15.53 23.63 -15.52
C ARG A 101 -14.21 22.90 -15.72
N PHE A 102 -14.31 21.61 -16.02
CA PHE A 102 -13.22 20.72 -16.37
C PHE A 102 -13.58 19.99 -17.66
N TYR A 103 -12.58 19.61 -18.44
CA TYR A 103 -12.76 19.08 -19.77
C TYR A 103 -12.05 17.74 -19.94
N ALA A 104 -12.78 16.78 -20.52
CA ALA A 104 -12.21 15.52 -20.98
C ALA A 104 -12.20 15.52 -22.51
N GLU A 105 -11.02 15.34 -23.10
CA GLU A 105 -10.82 15.21 -24.53
C GLU A 105 -10.81 13.72 -24.89
N LEU A 106 -11.72 13.30 -25.76
CA LEU A 106 -11.83 11.92 -26.23
C LEU A 106 -11.38 11.87 -27.71
N PRO A 107 -10.55 10.87 -28.10
CA PRO A 107 -10.05 10.76 -29.48
C PRO A 107 -11.15 10.61 -30.55
N GLU A 108 -12.33 10.13 -30.14
CA GLU A 108 -13.46 9.83 -31.04
C GLU A 108 -14.45 11.00 -31.16
N ARG A 109 -14.17 12.15 -30.52
CA ARG A 109 -15.10 13.25 -30.40
C ARG A 109 -14.42 14.61 -30.64
N ASP A 110 -15.03 15.44 -31.48
CA ASP A 110 -14.52 16.80 -31.80
C ASP A 110 -14.75 17.82 -30.67
N THR A 111 -15.72 17.58 -29.79
CA THR A 111 -16.05 18.45 -28.66
C THR A 111 -15.68 17.80 -27.34
N PRO A 112 -15.03 18.54 -26.42
CA PRO A 112 -14.70 17.98 -25.11
C PRO A 112 -15.97 17.68 -24.29
N VAL A 113 -15.89 16.66 -23.44
CA VAL A 113 -16.92 16.37 -22.43
C VAL A 113 -16.72 17.30 -21.25
N VAL A 114 -17.77 18.01 -20.86
CA VAL A 114 -17.72 19.03 -19.82
C VAL A 114 -18.11 18.44 -18.47
N PHE A 115 -17.31 18.73 -17.44
CA PHE A 115 -17.62 18.41 -16.05
C PHE A 115 -17.62 19.69 -15.23
N GLU A 116 -18.54 19.83 -14.29
CA GLU A 116 -18.58 20.95 -13.35
C GLU A 116 -18.37 20.46 -11.90
N SER A 117 -17.64 21.24 -11.09
CA SER A 117 -17.42 20.91 -9.68
C SER A 117 -18.73 20.95 -8.90
N ALA A 118 -18.93 19.91 -8.06
CA ALA A 118 -20.17 19.72 -7.31
C ALA A 118 -20.26 20.60 -6.04
N HIS A 119 -19.15 21.15 -5.58
CA HIS A 119 -19.04 21.97 -4.36
C HIS A 119 -17.70 22.71 -4.33
N ASP A 120 -17.62 23.69 -3.45
CA ASP A 120 -16.39 24.42 -3.19
C ASP A 120 -15.31 23.52 -2.59
N VAL A 121 -14.08 23.57 -3.10
CA VAL A 121 -12.92 22.85 -2.58
C VAL A 121 -11.70 23.78 -2.54
N TYR A 122 -10.97 23.76 -1.45
CA TYR A 122 -9.68 24.43 -1.35
C TYR A 122 -8.56 23.47 -1.71
N LEU A 123 -7.74 23.87 -2.68
CA LEU A 123 -6.52 23.17 -3.02
C LEU A 123 -5.41 23.65 -2.09
N THR A 124 -4.71 22.71 -1.49
CA THR A 124 -3.50 22.98 -0.69
C THR A 124 -2.28 22.38 -1.37
N ASP A 125 -1.13 23.04 -1.25
CA ASP A 125 0.15 22.50 -1.71
C ASP A 125 0.86 21.63 -0.65
N ALA A 126 0.21 21.37 0.50
CA ALA A 126 0.65 20.40 1.48
C ALA A 126 0.66 18.99 0.85
N ARG A 127 1.73 18.24 1.10
CA ARG A 127 1.89 16.87 0.58
C ARG A 127 1.94 15.88 1.74
N ILE A 128 1.42 14.68 1.51
CA ILE A 128 1.57 13.57 2.44
C ILE A 128 2.97 12.99 2.21
N THR A 129 3.87 13.19 3.18
CA THR A 129 5.28 12.77 3.08
C THR A 129 5.65 11.69 4.08
N ALA A 130 4.76 11.39 5.02
CA ALA A 130 4.93 10.32 5.98
C ALA A 130 3.57 9.68 6.29
N ALA A 131 3.57 8.38 6.52
CA ALA A 131 2.38 7.67 6.97
C ALA A 131 2.79 6.48 7.84
N PHE A 132 2.06 6.28 8.92
CA PHE A 132 2.27 5.15 9.82
C PHE A 132 0.96 4.42 10.07
N ALA A 133 1.08 3.13 10.16
CA ALA A 133 0.02 2.27 10.63
C ALA A 133 0.37 1.77 12.03
N ILE A 134 -0.55 1.90 12.95
CA ILE A 134 -0.36 1.56 14.35
C ILE A 134 -1.40 0.52 14.74
N SER A 135 -0.93 -0.59 15.30
CA SER A 135 -1.76 -1.63 15.88
C SER A 135 -1.46 -1.75 17.37
N GLU A 136 -2.45 -1.47 18.22
CA GLU A 136 -2.35 -1.69 19.66
C GLU A 136 -2.32 -3.19 19.98
N LYS A 137 -3.11 -4.00 19.28
CA LYS A 137 -3.16 -5.45 19.48
C LYS A 137 -1.87 -6.13 19.06
N GLY A 138 -1.38 -5.77 17.89
CA GLY A 138 -0.10 -6.23 17.37
C GLY A 138 1.08 -5.56 18.04
N ARG A 139 0.85 -4.44 18.75
CA ARG A 139 1.87 -3.57 19.33
C ARG A 139 2.97 -3.27 18.33
N THR A 140 2.55 -2.82 17.15
CA THR A 140 3.43 -2.54 16.02
C THR A 140 3.18 -1.15 15.47
N VAL A 141 4.24 -0.54 14.95
CA VAL A 141 4.19 0.67 14.14
C VAL A 141 4.89 0.37 12.83
N ILE A 142 4.18 0.53 11.74
CA ILE A 142 4.68 0.21 10.41
C ILE A 142 4.70 1.48 9.58
N PRO A 143 5.84 1.87 9.01
CA PRO A 143 5.88 2.95 8.04
C PRO A 143 5.17 2.51 6.76
N LEU A 144 4.28 3.37 6.24
CA LEU A 144 3.48 3.14 5.04
C LEU A 144 3.96 3.99 3.86
N TYR A 145 5.21 4.38 3.84
CA TYR A 145 5.83 5.14 2.75
C TYR A 145 7.15 4.50 2.32
N LYS A 146 7.49 4.71 1.07
CA LYS A 146 8.76 4.29 0.46
C LYS A 146 9.86 5.32 0.75
N GLU A 147 11.11 4.92 0.57
CA GLU A 147 12.22 5.89 0.50
C GLU A 147 11.90 6.91 -0.60
N GLY A 148 11.83 8.20 -0.22
CA GLY A 148 11.38 9.28 -1.10
C GLY A 148 10.03 9.90 -0.74
N GLY A 149 9.31 9.37 0.27
CA GLY A 149 8.09 9.97 0.81
C GLY A 149 6.80 9.65 0.05
N GLU A 150 6.80 8.66 -0.85
CA GLU A 150 5.59 8.18 -1.51
C GLU A 150 4.88 7.11 -0.67
N LEU A 151 3.54 7.16 -0.63
CA LEU A 151 2.74 6.13 0.02
C LEU A 151 2.93 4.76 -0.64
N ALA A 152 3.15 3.73 0.18
CA ALA A 152 3.36 2.35 -0.28
C ALA A 152 2.02 1.63 -0.57
N CYS A 153 1.20 2.18 -1.44
CA CYS A 153 -0.07 1.59 -1.83
C CYS A 153 0.09 0.28 -2.62
N PRO A 154 -0.84 -0.68 -2.48
CA PRO A 154 -2.05 -0.68 -1.66
C PRO A 154 -1.80 -0.85 -0.16
N ILE A 155 -2.59 -0.19 0.70
CA ILE A 155 -2.40 -0.14 2.14
C ILE A 155 -3.62 -0.68 2.87
N SER A 156 -3.42 -1.67 3.76
CA SER A 156 -4.44 -2.00 4.76
C SER A 156 -4.47 -0.92 5.84
N LEU A 157 -5.60 -0.24 6.00
CA LEU A 157 -5.66 0.96 6.83
C LEU A 157 -5.51 0.70 8.34
N PHE A 158 -5.93 -0.47 8.83
CA PHE A 158 -5.99 -0.74 10.27
C PHE A 158 -5.55 -2.14 10.68
N CYS A 159 -5.17 -3.02 9.75
CA CYS A 159 -4.72 -4.38 10.03
C CYS A 159 -3.46 -4.67 9.23
N PHE A 160 -2.46 -5.22 9.88
CA PHE A 160 -1.13 -5.34 9.32
C PHE A 160 -0.64 -6.78 9.33
N VAL A 161 -0.34 -7.28 8.15
CA VAL A 161 0.37 -8.54 7.91
C VAL A 161 1.31 -8.27 6.73
N PRO A 162 2.61 -8.53 6.83
CA PRO A 162 3.33 -9.24 7.87
C PRO A 162 3.70 -8.36 9.07
N TYR A 163 3.93 -9.04 10.17
CA TYR A 163 4.21 -8.49 11.45
C TYR A 163 5.67 -8.00 11.53
N ILE A 164 5.88 -6.70 11.69
CA ILE A 164 7.19 -6.13 12.00
C ILE A 164 7.22 -5.89 13.51
N PRO A 165 8.07 -6.58 14.29
CA PRO A 165 8.12 -6.38 15.73
C PRO A 165 8.59 -4.95 16.04
N TYR A 166 7.94 -4.32 17.01
CA TYR A 166 8.32 -3.00 17.52
C TYR A 166 9.64 -3.12 18.28
N LYS A 167 10.69 -2.49 17.77
CA LYS A 167 12.01 -2.54 18.39
C LYS A 167 12.02 -1.78 19.71
N ASN A 168 12.71 -2.32 20.70
CA ASN A 168 12.88 -1.72 22.01
C ASN A 168 14.25 -2.08 22.56
N GLU A 169 15.21 -1.24 22.24
CA GLU A 169 16.64 -1.51 22.40
C GLU A 169 17.31 -0.36 23.10
N LEU A 170 18.24 -0.68 24.00
CA LEU A 170 19.12 0.27 24.65
C LEU A 170 20.55 -0.01 24.22
N TYR A 171 21.18 0.94 23.56
CA TYR A 171 22.58 0.90 23.14
C TYR A 171 23.42 1.65 24.17
N ILE A 172 24.41 0.98 24.71
CA ILE A 172 25.34 1.53 25.71
C ILE A 172 26.74 1.41 25.15
N ARG A 173 27.33 2.54 24.81
CA ARG A 173 28.65 2.59 24.20
C ARG A 173 29.73 2.92 25.22
N HIS A 174 30.82 2.15 25.13
CA HIS A 174 32.06 2.42 25.83
C HIS A 174 33.25 1.99 24.96
N PRO A 175 34.25 2.84 24.72
CA PRO A 175 35.25 2.64 23.69
C PRO A 175 36.14 1.39 23.88
N TRP A 176 36.21 0.84 25.07
CA TRP A 176 37.11 -0.26 25.37
C TRP A 176 36.54 -1.36 26.28
N LEU A 177 35.45 -1.14 27.02
CA LEU A 177 34.97 -2.10 28.02
C LEU A 177 34.50 -3.43 27.40
N PHE A 178 34.04 -3.44 26.20
CA PHE A 178 33.46 -4.63 25.57
C PHE A 178 34.40 -5.31 24.59
N ARG A 179 35.60 -4.77 24.36
CA ARG A 179 36.61 -5.35 23.48
C ARG A 179 37.35 -6.51 24.14
N GLY A 180 37.74 -7.52 23.35
CA GLY A 180 38.48 -8.69 23.81
C GLY A 180 37.59 -9.69 24.57
N GLU A 181 38.19 -10.75 25.09
CA GLU A 181 37.48 -11.68 25.98
C GLU A 181 37.31 -11.05 27.38
N VAL A 182 36.04 -10.93 27.77
CA VAL A 182 35.67 -10.39 29.08
C VAL A 182 35.46 -11.54 30.04
N SER A 183 36.37 -11.75 31.00
CA SER A 183 36.20 -12.76 32.05
C SER A 183 35.26 -12.30 33.17
N GLU A 184 35.24 -11.02 33.49
CA GLU A 184 34.44 -10.44 34.56
C GLU A 184 34.20 -8.94 34.30
N LEU A 185 33.10 -8.55 33.73
CA LEU A 185 32.65 -7.17 33.61
C LEU A 185 31.35 -7.02 34.36
N SER A 186 31.33 -6.22 35.42
CA SER A 186 30.15 -5.94 36.21
C SER A 186 29.46 -4.68 35.69
N ILE A 187 28.19 -4.79 35.33
CA ILE A 187 27.35 -3.70 34.86
C ILE A 187 26.35 -3.39 35.96
N GLY A 188 26.46 -2.20 36.57
CA GLY A 188 25.55 -1.75 37.62
C GLY A 188 24.38 -0.96 37.06
N PHE A 189 23.21 -1.28 37.54
CA PHE A 189 21.97 -0.61 37.15
C PHE A 189 21.33 0.22 38.27
N GLY A 190 22.03 0.36 39.41
CA GLY A 190 21.64 1.19 40.55
C GLY A 190 20.48 0.66 41.39
N SER A 191 20.02 -0.55 41.12
CA SER A 191 18.98 -1.23 41.92
C SER A 191 19.02 -2.76 41.67
N ALA A 192 18.94 -3.50 42.77
CA ALA A 192 18.91 -4.97 42.76
C ALA A 192 17.63 -5.49 42.04
N ASP A 193 16.49 -4.84 42.22
CA ASP A 193 15.21 -5.19 41.58
C ASP A 193 15.28 -5.01 40.06
N VAL A 194 15.94 -3.94 39.59
CA VAL A 194 16.15 -3.67 38.18
C VAL A 194 17.07 -4.73 37.57
N ALA A 195 18.18 -5.06 38.25
CA ALA A 195 19.09 -6.11 37.81
C ALA A 195 18.39 -7.47 37.73
N GLU A 196 17.52 -7.80 38.69
CA GLU A 196 16.73 -9.02 38.67
C GLU A 196 15.79 -9.06 37.48
N ARG A 197 15.08 -7.99 37.19
CA ARG A 197 14.18 -7.88 36.01
C ARG A 197 14.94 -8.04 34.69
N LEU A 198 16.13 -7.47 34.57
CA LEU A 198 16.98 -7.57 33.39
C LEU A 198 17.60 -8.96 33.19
N MET A 199 17.66 -9.79 34.21
CA MET A 199 18.12 -11.17 34.12
C MET A 199 17.07 -12.14 33.52
N ASP A 200 15.83 -11.71 33.39
CA ASP A 200 14.78 -12.53 32.78
C ASP A 200 15.00 -12.67 31.26
N ASP A 201 15.59 -13.78 30.82
CA ASP A 201 15.90 -14.09 29.42
C ASP A 201 14.66 -14.21 28.52
N SER A 202 13.49 -14.39 29.12
CA SER A 202 12.23 -14.37 28.37
C SER A 202 11.85 -12.95 27.93
N ARG A 203 12.28 -11.95 28.66
CA ARG A 203 11.96 -10.52 28.45
C ARG A 203 13.12 -9.69 27.91
N PHE A 204 14.35 -10.01 28.25
CA PHE A 204 15.52 -9.24 27.86
C PHE A 204 16.59 -10.10 27.22
N ALA A 205 17.26 -9.54 26.22
CA ALA A 205 18.42 -10.14 25.60
C ALA A 205 19.60 -9.14 25.64
N PHE A 206 20.79 -9.65 25.93
CA PHE A 206 22.01 -8.89 25.93
C PHE A 206 22.86 -9.34 24.75
N SER A 207 23.42 -8.40 23.99
CA SER A 207 24.31 -8.68 22.88
C SER A 207 25.39 -7.61 22.75
N LEU A 208 26.51 -7.95 22.14
CA LEU A 208 27.54 -7.00 21.72
C LEU A 208 27.36 -6.73 20.23
N LEU A 209 27.55 -5.49 19.81
CA LEU A 209 27.45 -5.09 18.42
C LEU A 209 28.86 -4.99 17.81
N ALA A 210 29.20 -5.94 16.93
CA ALA A 210 30.46 -5.95 16.20
C ALA A 210 30.22 -5.59 14.73
N GLY A 211 30.40 -4.33 14.37
CA GLY A 211 29.96 -3.82 13.07
C GLY A 211 28.44 -3.88 12.93
N GLU A 212 27.94 -4.69 12.00
CA GLU A 212 26.50 -4.95 11.81
C GLU A 212 26.03 -6.24 12.51
N GLU A 213 26.92 -7.07 12.97
CA GLU A 213 26.62 -8.37 13.58
C GLU A 213 26.36 -8.24 15.07
N ARG A 214 25.37 -8.97 15.58
CA ARG A 214 25.02 -9.05 17.00
C ARG A 214 25.49 -10.36 17.59
N ILE A 215 26.40 -10.28 18.54
CA ILE A 215 26.94 -11.42 19.28
C ILE A 215 26.19 -11.56 20.60
N PRO A 216 25.35 -12.58 20.80
CA PRO A 216 24.55 -12.73 22.00
C PRO A 216 25.43 -13.05 23.22
N ILE A 217 25.16 -12.41 24.36
CA ILE A 217 25.81 -12.69 25.62
C ILE A 217 25.04 -13.83 26.33
N THR A 218 25.67 -14.99 26.40
CA THR A 218 25.05 -16.18 27.00
C THR A 218 25.41 -16.37 28.47
N LYS A 219 26.60 -15.88 28.90
CA LYS A 219 27.07 -15.99 30.27
C LYS A 219 26.85 -14.68 31.01
N LYS A 220 25.85 -14.65 31.87
CA LYS A 220 25.58 -13.53 32.79
C LYS A 220 25.18 -14.06 34.15
N VAL A 221 25.63 -13.37 35.19
CA VAL A 221 25.36 -13.73 36.60
C VAL A 221 24.99 -12.45 37.36
N ARG A 222 23.92 -12.51 38.16
CA ARG A 222 23.56 -11.38 39.02
C ARG A 222 24.38 -11.35 40.34
N GLN A 223 24.91 -10.24 40.67
CA GLN A 223 25.58 -9.95 41.97
C GLN A 223 25.01 -8.66 42.57
N GLY A 224 23.94 -8.76 43.39
CA GLY A 224 23.26 -7.59 43.92
C GLY A 224 22.61 -6.70 42.83
N GLU A 225 23.08 -5.46 42.73
CA GLU A 225 22.67 -4.49 41.71
C GLU A 225 23.43 -4.60 40.38
N TYR A 226 24.41 -5.51 40.30
CA TYR A 226 25.27 -5.71 39.14
C TYR A 226 24.88 -6.97 38.40
N ILE A 227 25.02 -6.92 37.06
CA ILE A 227 25.01 -8.07 36.18
C ILE A 227 26.44 -8.26 35.67
N VAL A 228 27.02 -9.40 36.01
CA VAL A 228 28.39 -9.76 35.58
C VAL A 228 28.29 -10.51 34.28
N ILE A 229 29.01 -10.06 33.27
CA ILE A 229 29.15 -10.72 31.99
C ILE A 229 30.56 -11.26 31.79
N GLY A 230 30.67 -12.45 31.19
CA GLY A 230 31.96 -13.14 30.97
C GLY A 230 32.29 -13.35 29.49
N GLN A 231 31.71 -12.56 28.59
CA GLN A 231 31.91 -12.69 27.17
C GLN A 231 32.20 -11.31 26.57
N GLY A 232 33.29 -11.20 25.79
CA GLY A 232 33.62 -10.02 25.01
C GLY A 232 33.69 -10.33 23.54
N ALA A 233 33.76 -9.29 22.73
CA ALA A 233 33.96 -9.35 21.29
C ALA A 233 34.70 -8.09 20.85
N ASP A 234 35.08 -7.98 19.60
CA ASP A 234 35.61 -6.73 19.04
C ASP A 234 34.45 -5.73 18.84
N SER A 235 34.00 -5.18 19.96
CA SER A 235 32.84 -4.29 20.03
C SER A 235 33.06 -3.15 21.00
N ASP A 236 32.48 -2.01 20.75
CA ASP A 236 32.40 -0.87 21.67
C ASP A 236 31.01 -0.65 22.24
N THR A 237 30.03 -1.48 21.84
CA THR A 237 28.62 -1.23 22.13
C THR A 237 27.92 -2.47 22.68
N LEU A 238 27.35 -2.33 23.88
CA LEU A 238 26.41 -3.28 24.46
C LEU A 238 24.99 -2.91 24.07
N VAL A 239 24.24 -3.89 23.59
CA VAL A 239 22.81 -3.74 23.26
C VAL A 239 21.99 -4.58 24.22
N ILE A 240 21.06 -3.94 24.91
CA ILE A 240 20.06 -4.60 25.72
C ILE A 240 18.73 -4.48 24.97
N GLU A 241 18.20 -5.59 24.51
CA GLU A 241 16.91 -5.66 23.84
C GLU A 241 15.83 -6.13 24.81
N ARG A 242 14.73 -5.39 24.88
CA ARG A 242 13.53 -5.86 25.55
C ARG A 242 12.66 -6.60 24.54
N LYS A 243 12.56 -7.91 24.72
CA LYS A 243 11.76 -8.78 23.86
C LYS A 243 10.27 -8.48 24.02
N GLY A 244 9.59 -8.40 22.90
CA GLY A 244 8.18 -8.02 22.88
C GLY A 244 7.95 -6.54 23.20
N VAL A 245 6.68 -6.16 23.32
CA VAL A 245 6.32 -4.77 23.55
C VAL A 245 6.02 -4.54 25.04
N PRO A 246 6.66 -3.57 25.67
CA PRO A 246 6.52 -3.30 27.09
C PRO A 246 5.12 -2.79 27.46
N ASP A 247 4.59 -3.36 28.53
CA ASP A 247 3.34 -2.91 29.17
C ASP A 247 3.59 -1.80 30.20
N ASP A 248 4.83 -1.71 30.68
CA ASP A 248 5.26 -0.79 31.72
C ASP A 248 6.55 -0.06 31.32
N ASP A 249 6.77 1.08 31.94
CA ASP A 249 8.01 1.82 31.81
C ASP A 249 9.07 1.21 32.70
N LEU A 250 10.30 1.05 32.19
CA LEU A 250 11.47 0.65 32.97
C LEU A 250 12.50 1.76 32.96
N TYR A 251 12.74 2.33 34.14
CA TYR A 251 13.78 3.31 34.39
C TYR A 251 14.97 2.61 35.05
N LEU A 252 16.19 2.90 34.55
CA LEU A 252 17.43 2.48 35.19
C LEU A 252 17.91 3.61 36.11
N PRO A 253 17.99 3.38 37.43
CA PRO A 253 18.47 4.43 38.35
C PRO A 253 19.87 4.92 38.04
N ALA A 254 20.75 4.06 37.57
CA ALA A 254 22.10 4.38 37.13
C ALA A 254 22.56 3.38 36.06
N ILE A 255 23.61 3.72 35.33
CA ILE A 255 24.36 2.78 34.49
C ILE A 255 25.83 3.05 34.79
N CYS A 256 26.52 2.06 35.35
CA CYS A 256 27.94 2.13 35.65
C CYS A 256 28.58 0.76 35.38
N PHE A 257 29.86 0.77 35.21
CA PHE A 257 30.68 -0.42 34.97
C PHE A 257 31.80 -0.52 36.01
N ILE A 258 32.03 -1.75 36.44
CA ILE A 258 33.27 -2.10 37.12
C ILE A 258 33.98 -3.05 36.17
N ALA A 259 35.13 -2.57 35.65
CA ALA A 259 35.89 -3.37 34.72
C ALA A 259 36.59 -4.52 35.46
N GLY A 260 36.26 -5.73 35.12
CA GLY A 260 36.98 -6.91 35.57
C GLY A 260 38.15 -7.27 34.65
N ARG A 261 38.48 -8.55 34.65
CA ARG A 261 39.57 -9.06 33.79
C ARG A 261 39.06 -9.28 32.34
N LYS A 262 39.82 -8.76 31.39
CA LYS A 262 39.61 -8.96 29.95
C LYS A 262 40.80 -9.70 29.38
N SER A 263 40.60 -10.67 28.52
CA SER A 263 41.69 -11.33 27.77
C SER A 263 41.46 -11.19 26.27
N ALA A 264 42.52 -10.99 25.54
CA ALA A 264 42.56 -10.92 24.10
C ALA A 264 43.90 -11.52 23.59
N PRO A 265 43.94 -12.04 22.36
CA PRO A 265 45.24 -12.37 21.76
C PRO A 265 46.09 -11.09 21.64
N PRO A 266 47.45 -11.22 21.62
CA PRO A 266 48.31 -10.06 21.36
C PRO A 266 47.95 -9.45 19.99
N SER A 267 47.94 -8.10 19.93
CA SER A 267 47.64 -7.37 18.71
C SER A 267 48.73 -7.48 17.67
N TYR A 268 49.96 -7.79 18.11
CA TYR A 268 51.14 -7.98 17.25
C TYR A 268 52.15 -8.88 17.95
N LEU A 269 52.75 -9.76 17.19
CA LEU A 269 53.83 -10.64 17.66
C LEU A 269 54.91 -10.69 16.62
N TYR A 270 56.18 -10.39 17.04
CA TYR A 270 57.35 -10.36 16.14
C TYR A 270 58.53 -11.06 16.80
N ASP A 271 59.16 -12.03 16.11
CA ASP A 271 60.24 -12.88 16.64
C ASP A 271 61.65 -12.33 16.41
N GLY A 272 61.74 -11.09 15.95
CA GLY A 272 63.04 -10.49 15.57
C GLY A 272 63.43 -10.67 14.11
N ALA A 273 62.65 -11.47 13.35
CA ALA A 273 62.86 -11.71 11.94
C ALA A 273 61.57 -11.51 11.09
N GLN A 274 60.43 -11.89 11.62
CA GLN A 274 59.12 -11.80 10.94
C GLN A 274 57.97 -11.64 11.90
N GLU A 275 56.88 -11.11 11.38
CA GLU A 275 55.63 -11.09 12.11
C GLU A 275 55.01 -12.51 12.16
N ILE A 276 54.45 -12.85 13.32
CA ILE A 276 53.82 -14.14 13.58
C ILE A 276 52.32 -13.96 13.65
N ALA A 277 51.64 -14.57 12.71
CA ALA A 277 50.18 -14.49 12.63
C ALA A 277 49.44 -15.44 13.58
N GLU A 278 50.11 -16.42 14.16
CA GLU A 278 49.53 -17.41 15.07
C GLU A 278 49.91 -17.11 16.53
N ASN A 279 49.00 -17.48 17.49
CA ASN A 279 49.28 -17.34 18.92
C ASN A 279 50.29 -18.37 19.46
N THR A 280 51.21 -18.85 18.60
CA THR A 280 52.26 -19.80 18.94
C THR A 280 53.54 -19.39 18.24
N ALA A 281 54.65 -19.30 18.97
CA ALA A 281 55.88 -18.81 18.40
C ALA A 281 57.15 -19.35 19.06
N ALA A 282 58.24 -19.52 18.26
CA ALA A 282 59.58 -19.54 18.75
C ALA A 282 60.07 -18.09 18.91
N VAL A 283 59.70 -17.46 19.99
CA VAL A 283 59.82 -16.01 20.19
C VAL A 283 61.22 -15.41 20.02
N PHE A 284 62.24 -16.16 20.07
CA PHE A 284 63.60 -15.73 19.78
C PHE A 284 64.24 -16.51 18.57
N GLY A 285 63.34 -17.15 17.80
CA GLY A 285 63.76 -18.06 16.73
C GLY A 285 64.43 -19.35 17.27
N GLU A 286 64.89 -20.23 16.36
CA GLU A 286 65.41 -21.56 16.71
C GLU A 286 66.91 -21.58 17.11
N GLU A 287 67.63 -20.50 16.79
CA GLU A 287 69.05 -20.32 17.20
C GLU A 287 69.16 -19.22 18.24
N ILE A 288 69.59 -19.51 19.45
CA ILE A 288 69.79 -18.55 20.52
C ILE A 288 71.08 -17.76 20.26
N SER A 289 70.90 -16.41 20.29
CA SER A 289 72.06 -15.49 20.30
C SER A 289 71.82 -14.33 21.23
N LEU A 290 72.85 -13.69 21.73
CA LEU A 290 72.70 -12.49 22.59
C LEU A 290 72.06 -11.37 21.81
N TYR A 291 71.21 -10.61 22.49
CA TYR A 291 70.54 -9.41 22.03
C TYR A 291 69.44 -9.70 20.95
N LYS A 292 69.07 -10.96 20.74
CA LYS A 292 67.82 -11.22 19.99
C LYS A 292 66.60 -10.68 20.70
N GLU A 293 65.69 -10.13 19.91
CA GLU A 293 64.53 -9.39 20.40
C GLU A 293 63.25 -10.06 19.94
N CYS A 294 62.21 -9.96 20.75
CA CYS A 294 60.84 -10.30 20.42
C CYS A 294 59.98 -9.14 20.88
N TYR A 295 58.97 -8.82 20.07
CA TYR A 295 58.00 -7.77 20.42
C TYR A 295 56.61 -8.35 20.52
N ILE A 296 55.93 -7.98 21.60
CA ILE A 296 54.52 -8.31 21.85
C ILE A 296 53.73 -7.00 21.87
N GLY A 297 52.75 -6.90 20.97
CA GLY A 297 51.85 -5.74 20.86
C GLY A 297 50.57 -5.91 21.65
N PHE A 298 50.06 -4.80 22.11
CA PHE A 298 48.89 -4.68 22.94
C PHE A 298 47.84 -3.85 22.25
N ASP A 299 46.58 -4.08 22.57
CA ASP A 299 45.47 -3.24 22.08
C ASP A 299 45.57 -1.86 22.76
N SER A 300 46.01 -0.86 22.01
CA SER A 300 46.16 0.50 22.49
C SER A 300 44.92 1.08 23.14
N SER A 301 43.73 0.60 22.75
CA SER A 301 42.45 1.03 23.32
C SER A 301 42.19 0.53 24.73
N LEU A 302 42.90 -0.55 25.15
CA LEU A 302 42.80 -1.17 26.47
C LEU A 302 43.93 -0.75 27.41
N ILE A 303 44.92 0.02 26.93
CA ILE A 303 46.06 0.52 27.70
C ILE A 303 45.68 1.83 28.38
N ARG A 304 45.76 1.85 29.70
CA ARG A 304 45.52 3.06 30.53
C ARG A 304 46.36 3.00 31.79
N GLU A 305 46.63 4.17 32.32
CA GLU A 305 47.32 4.31 33.61
C GLU A 305 46.60 3.47 34.69
N GLY A 306 47.37 2.68 35.42
CA GLY A 306 46.86 1.83 36.50
C GLY A 306 46.22 0.50 36.05
N THR A 307 46.22 0.19 34.75
CA THR A 307 45.78 -1.13 34.25
C THR A 307 46.86 -2.16 34.57
N GLU A 308 46.53 -3.24 35.23
CA GLU A 308 47.38 -4.41 35.35
C GLU A 308 47.26 -5.24 34.09
N ILE A 309 48.37 -5.47 33.41
CA ILE A 309 48.47 -6.24 32.21
C ILE A 309 49.18 -7.53 32.51
N ALA A 310 48.60 -8.67 32.13
CA ALA A 310 49.22 -9.97 32.27
C ALA A 310 49.29 -10.68 30.92
N VAL A 311 50.45 -11.20 30.56
CA VAL A 311 50.66 -12.04 29.39
C VAL A 311 50.72 -13.47 29.88
N ASP A 312 49.70 -14.27 29.54
CA ASP A 312 49.58 -15.70 29.84
C ASP A 312 50.02 -16.51 28.62
N PHE A 313 50.86 -17.52 28.82
CA PHE A 313 51.30 -18.37 27.76
C PHE A 313 51.69 -19.77 28.24
N GLY A 314 51.56 -20.76 27.37
CA GLY A 314 52.18 -22.08 27.58
C GLY A 314 53.62 -22.07 27.06
N LEU A 315 54.55 -22.63 27.85
CA LEU A 315 55.94 -22.71 27.49
C LEU A 315 56.36 -24.16 27.28
N VAL A 316 56.94 -24.46 26.13
CA VAL A 316 57.54 -25.74 25.77
C VAL A 316 58.91 -25.49 25.20
N PHE A 317 59.84 -26.37 25.47
CA PHE A 317 61.18 -26.26 24.92
C PHE A 317 61.37 -27.19 23.74
N LYS A 318 61.92 -26.65 22.67
CA LYS A 318 62.32 -27.42 21.46
C LYS A 318 63.83 -27.25 21.31
N SER A 319 64.49 -28.24 20.70
CA SER A 319 65.94 -28.21 20.51
C SER A 319 66.30 -28.27 19.00
N ARG A 320 67.34 -27.49 18.67
CA ARG A 320 67.94 -27.46 17.33
C ARG A 320 69.46 -27.60 17.42
N GLU A 321 69.98 -28.55 16.70
CA GLU A 321 71.46 -28.72 16.65
C GLU A 321 72.02 -27.89 15.47
N VAL A 322 72.99 -27.02 15.80
CA VAL A 322 73.65 -26.14 14.84
C VAL A 322 75.11 -26.62 14.75
N ARG A 323 75.51 -27.00 13.56
CA ARG A 323 76.90 -27.43 13.23
C ARG A 323 77.44 -26.48 12.19
N ASP A 324 78.79 -26.38 12.13
CA ASP A 324 79.43 -25.65 11.06
C ASP A 324 79.07 -26.26 9.71
N THR A 325 78.78 -25.45 8.75
CA THR A 325 78.71 -25.92 7.36
C THR A 325 80.09 -26.37 6.87
N VAL A 326 80.17 -27.64 6.59
CA VAL A 326 81.44 -28.17 5.97
C VAL A 326 81.52 -27.59 4.56
N PRO A 327 82.64 -26.87 4.21
CA PRO A 327 82.77 -26.35 2.85
C PRO A 327 82.74 -27.47 1.85
N LYS A 328 82.22 -27.23 0.60
CA LYS A 328 82.24 -28.23 -0.46
C LYS A 328 83.66 -28.61 -0.78
N GLU A 329 83.92 -29.90 -1.12
CA GLU A 329 85.24 -30.48 -1.40
C GLU A 329 86.10 -29.69 -2.41
N GLU A 330 85.51 -28.91 -3.30
CA GLU A 330 86.20 -28.04 -4.27
C GLU A 330 86.88 -26.83 -3.65
N GLU A 331 86.36 -26.29 -2.56
CA GLU A 331 86.99 -25.14 -1.84
C GLU A 331 88.09 -25.60 -0.90
N LEU A 332 88.16 -26.86 -0.52
CA LEU A 332 89.09 -27.45 0.39
C LEU A 332 90.46 -27.73 -0.18
N LYS A 333 90.65 -27.69 -1.50
CA LYS A 333 91.91 -28.05 -2.19
C LYS A 333 93.06 -27.08 -1.93
N LEU A 334 92.75 -25.92 -1.39
CA LEU A 334 93.78 -24.89 -1.15
C LEU A 334 94.22 -24.76 0.33
N ILE A 335 93.61 -25.47 1.25
CA ILE A 335 93.90 -25.33 2.70
C ILE A 335 94.37 -26.68 3.23
N LYS A 336 95.61 -26.78 3.66
CA LYS A 336 96.08 -27.93 4.46
C LYS A 336 95.39 -27.93 5.80
N ARG A 337 94.36 -28.72 5.94
CA ARG A 337 93.62 -28.85 7.20
C ARG A 337 94.46 -29.68 8.18
N ARG A 338 94.66 -29.10 9.43
CA ARG A 338 94.87 -29.94 10.58
C ARG A 338 93.56 -30.67 10.86
N PRO A 339 93.57 -31.95 11.31
CA PRO A 339 92.38 -32.59 11.76
C PRO A 339 91.68 -31.69 12.79
N ASN A 340 90.43 -31.41 12.62
CA ASN A 340 89.64 -30.61 13.59
C ASN A 340 89.52 -31.44 14.88
N PRO A 341 90.12 -31.02 15.97
CA PRO A 341 90.07 -31.79 17.21
C PRO A 341 88.65 -31.87 17.76
N LEU A 342 87.75 -31.10 17.23
CA LEU A 342 86.35 -31.06 17.67
C LEU A 342 85.45 -31.97 16.87
N ALA A 343 85.94 -32.81 15.94
CA ALA A 343 85.16 -33.79 15.18
C ALA A 343 84.78 -35.00 16.04
N GLY A 344 84.15 -34.83 17.16
CA GLY A 344 83.71 -35.82 18.13
C GLY A 344 83.27 -35.19 19.44
N GLU A 345 83.34 -33.87 19.58
CA GLU A 345 82.86 -33.23 20.76
C GLU A 345 81.35 -33.28 20.77
N GLN A 346 80.73 -33.54 21.93
CA GLN A 346 79.32 -33.43 22.13
C GLN A 346 78.92 -31.97 21.94
N PRO A 347 77.82 -31.70 21.26
CA PRO A 347 77.36 -30.32 21.06
C PRO A 347 77.21 -29.64 22.39
N ALA A 348 77.60 -28.38 22.50
CA ALA A 348 77.40 -27.57 23.72
C ALA A 348 75.91 -27.31 23.87
N GLU A 349 75.40 -27.52 25.07
CA GLU A 349 73.99 -27.23 25.37
C GLU A 349 73.81 -25.74 25.61
N VAL A 350 72.91 -25.07 24.86
CA VAL A 350 72.71 -23.64 24.87
C VAL A 350 71.32 -23.34 25.39
N TYR A 351 71.26 -22.59 26.48
CA TYR A 351 70.06 -22.17 27.16
C TYR A 351 70.01 -20.67 27.33
N ILE A 352 68.78 -20.10 27.33
CA ILE A 352 68.60 -18.72 27.72
C ILE A 352 68.66 -18.63 29.24
N GLN A 353 69.54 -17.79 29.77
CA GLN A 353 69.70 -17.60 31.22
C GLN A 353 68.90 -16.39 31.73
N GLU A 354 68.88 -15.29 30.97
CA GLU A 354 68.23 -14.10 31.36
C GLU A 354 67.64 -13.35 30.15
N VAL A 355 66.41 -12.90 30.30
CA VAL A 355 65.70 -12.07 29.32
C VAL A 355 65.40 -10.74 30.01
N SER A 356 65.64 -9.64 29.33
CA SER A 356 65.23 -8.29 29.76
C SER A 356 63.90 -7.92 29.11
N LEU A 357 63.02 -7.39 29.91
CA LEU A 357 61.73 -6.82 29.46
C LEU A 357 61.82 -5.30 29.48
N SER A 358 61.38 -4.64 28.38
CA SER A 358 61.42 -3.20 28.26
C SER A 358 60.25 -2.68 27.43
N TYR A 359 59.86 -1.44 27.63
CA TYR A 359 58.80 -0.73 26.90
C TYR A 359 59.38 0.58 26.32
N TYR A 360 58.71 1.15 25.33
CA TYR A 360 59.12 2.37 24.68
C TYR A 360 58.42 3.59 25.35
N ASN A 361 59.19 4.63 25.70
CA ASN A 361 58.69 5.85 26.37
C ASN A 361 58.86 7.09 25.50
N GLY A 362 58.92 6.98 24.18
CA GLY A 362 59.11 8.10 23.26
C GLY A 362 60.59 8.54 23.11
N GLN A 363 61.43 8.27 24.09
CA GLN A 363 62.87 8.63 24.04
C GLN A 363 63.77 7.40 23.90
N GLY A 364 63.23 6.23 24.23
CA GLY A 364 64.00 4.98 24.19
C GLY A 364 63.33 3.86 24.99
N PHE A 365 64.07 2.71 25.08
CA PHE A 365 63.58 1.59 25.87
C PHE A 365 63.95 1.70 27.34
N ARG A 366 62.89 1.64 28.19
CA ARG A 366 63.00 1.53 29.64
C ARG A 366 62.68 0.11 30.10
N ARG A 367 63.39 -0.34 31.17
CA ARG A 367 63.07 -1.63 31.77
C ARG A 367 61.66 -1.59 32.38
N LEU A 368 60.90 -2.61 32.03
CA LEU A 368 59.53 -2.77 32.56
C LEU A 368 59.64 -3.54 33.90
N PRO A 369 59.15 -2.99 35.01
CA PRO A 369 59.04 -3.69 36.25
C PRO A 369 57.92 -4.73 36.16
N VAL A 370 58.26 -6.00 36.39
CA VAL A 370 57.31 -7.14 36.36
C VAL A 370 57.26 -7.79 37.76
N GLN A 371 56.10 -8.35 38.07
CA GLN A 371 55.89 -9.02 39.36
C GLN A 371 56.60 -10.36 39.46
N GLU A 372 56.72 -11.07 38.37
CA GLU A 372 57.41 -12.37 38.29
C GLU A 372 58.92 -12.24 38.01
N SER A 373 59.69 -13.22 38.49
CA SER A 373 61.11 -13.27 38.18
C SER A 373 61.34 -13.83 36.77
N LEU A 374 61.97 -13.02 35.91
CA LEU A 374 62.34 -13.43 34.55
C LEU A 374 63.61 -14.30 34.51
N SER A 375 64.34 -14.40 35.61
CA SER A 375 65.54 -15.26 35.68
C SER A 375 65.19 -16.73 35.51
N HIS A 376 65.73 -17.33 34.50
CA HIS A 376 65.51 -18.73 34.10
C HIS A 376 64.06 -19.06 33.65
N MET A 377 63.15 -18.08 33.50
CA MET A 377 61.79 -18.33 33.04
C MET A 377 61.74 -18.96 31.65
N PHE A 378 62.65 -18.52 30.78
CA PHE A 378 62.82 -19.01 29.42
C PHE A 378 63.96 -20.04 29.29
N SER A 379 64.41 -20.63 30.34
CA SER A 379 65.36 -21.70 30.37
C SER A 379 64.69 -23.02 30.70
N GLU A 380 65.14 -24.09 30.06
CA GLU A 380 64.70 -25.47 30.36
C GLU A 380 64.74 -25.83 31.82
N HIS A 381 65.71 -25.27 32.60
CA HIS A 381 65.79 -25.44 34.02
C HIS A 381 64.60 -24.86 34.82
N GLY A 382 63.81 -23.91 34.19
CA GLY A 382 62.57 -23.39 34.73
C GLY A 382 61.37 -24.33 34.58
N GLY A 383 61.52 -25.42 33.78
CA GLY A 383 60.47 -26.39 33.47
C GLY A 383 59.42 -25.86 32.47
N GLU A 384 58.67 -26.79 31.89
CA GLU A 384 57.58 -26.53 30.96
C GLU A 384 56.27 -26.27 31.68
N GLY A 385 55.31 -25.59 31.02
CA GLY A 385 53.93 -25.35 31.53
C GLY A 385 53.47 -23.93 31.35
N LYS A 386 52.30 -23.62 31.95
CA LYS A 386 51.74 -22.28 31.92
C LYS A 386 52.58 -21.29 32.67
N ARG A 387 52.79 -20.13 32.06
CA ARG A 387 53.53 -18.97 32.62
C ARG A 387 52.71 -17.72 32.50
N ARG A 388 53.02 -16.78 33.39
CA ARG A 388 52.44 -15.44 33.39
C ARG A 388 53.56 -14.41 33.59
N ILE A 389 53.45 -13.30 32.88
CA ILE A 389 54.20 -12.07 33.10
C ILE A 389 53.21 -10.97 33.37
N SER A 390 53.23 -10.40 34.54
CA SER A 390 52.32 -9.34 34.93
C SER A 390 53.06 -8.04 35.32
N PHE A 391 52.47 -6.92 34.91
CA PHE A 391 53.01 -5.60 35.15
C PHE A 391 51.90 -4.57 35.21
N LEU A 392 52.16 -3.43 35.87
CA LEU A 392 51.28 -2.26 35.80
C LEU A 392 51.64 -1.44 34.57
N CYS A 393 50.63 -0.95 33.88
CA CYS A 393 50.83 -0.07 32.74
C CYS A 393 51.62 1.18 33.17
N PRO A 394 52.80 1.47 32.58
CA PRO A 394 53.52 2.68 32.85
C PRO A 394 52.76 3.91 32.35
N ASP A 395 52.92 5.03 33.09
CA ASP A 395 52.29 6.32 32.76
C ASP A 395 52.94 6.99 31.55
N ASP A 396 54.19 6.64 31.24
CA ASP A 396 54.97 7.18 30.12
C ASP A 396 55.15 6.18 28.96
N TRP A 397 54.24 5.17 28.85
CA TRP A 397 54.30 4.21 27.74
C TRP A 397 53.72 4.82 26.47
N GLU A 398 54.58 4.96 25.45
CA GLU A 398 54.17 5.53 24.15
C GLU A 398 54.12 4.46 23.02
N GLU A 399 53.35 4.76 22.00
CA GLU A 399 53.32 3.94 20.80
C GLU A 399 54.64 3.99 20.06
N MET A 400 55.07 2.88 19.52
CA MET A 400 56.20 2.80 18.61
C MET A 400 55.81 2.12 17.28
N GLU A 401 56.61 2.36 16.28
CA GLU A 401 56.46 1.73 14.98
C GLU A 401 57.53 0.62 14.83
N GLN A 402 57.11 -0.61 14.54
CA GLN A 402 57.97 -1.76 14.32
C GLN A 402 57.50 -2.52 13.08
N GLU A 403 58.34 -2.58 12.04
CA GLU A 403 58.08 -3.31 10.78
C GLU A 403 56.63 -3.05 10.19
N GLY A 404 56.22 -1.78 10.23
CA GLY A 404 54.90 -1.36 9.72
C GLY A 404 53.72 -1.48 10.70
N TYR A 405 53.90 -2.10 11.85
CA TYR A 405 52.93 -2.08 12.94
C TYR A 405 53.19 -0.90 13.87
N ARG A 406 52.15 -0.12 14.17
CA ARG A 406 52.23 0.98 15.14
C ARG A 406 51.28 0.70 16.31
N GLY A 407 51.90 0.71 17.54
CA GLY A 407 51.11 0.46 18.74
C GLY A 407 51.97 0.41 19.97
N HIS A 408 51.37 0.08 21.12
CA HIS A 408 52.12 -0.14 22.35
C HIS A 408 52.75 -1.52 22.34
N LEU A 409 54.08 -1.54 22.46
CA LEU A 409 54.89 -2.75 22.38
C LEU A 409 55.74 -2.96 23.61
N ILE A 410 55.85 -4.20 24.07
CA ILE A 410 56.93 -4.60 24.98
C ILE A 410 58.00 -5.35 24.19
N ARG A 411 59.26 -5.15 24.55
CA ARG A 411 60.39 -5.82 23.96
C ARG A 411 60.99 -6.80 24.96
N LEU A 412 61.08 -8.06 24.57
CA LEU A 412 61.84 -9.09 25.25
C LEU A 412 63.19 -9.23 24.54
N GLN A 413 64.29 -9.15 25.29
CA GLN A 413 65.65 -9.25 24.73
C GLN A 413 66.46 -10.22 25.52
N ILE A 414 67.18 -11.14 24.86
CA ILE A 414 68.10 -12.06 25.48
C ILE A 414 69.34 -11.29 25.93
N VAL A 415 69.60 -11.21 27.23
CA VAL A 415 70.76 -10.49 27.80
C VAL A 415 71.85 -11.40 28.28
N LYS A 416 71.52 -12.67 28.58
CA LYS A 416 72.50 -13.66 29.01
C LYS A 416 72.20 -15.06 28.51
N SER A 417 73.16 -15.68 27.85
CA SER A 417 73.19 -17.09 27.43
C SER A 417 74.61 -17.55 27.27
N ASP A 418 74.95 -18.70 27.86
CA ASP A 418 76.23 -19.28 27.71
C ASP A 418 76.34 -20.14 26.43
N TYR A 419 77.48 -20.15 25.80
CA TYR A 419 77.83 -20.98 24.65
C TYR A 419 77.00 -20.69 23.37
N CYS A 420 76.29 -19.64 23.29
CA CYS A 420 75.39 -19.35 22.13
C CYS A 420 76.11 -19.17 20.77
N TYR A 421 77.42 -18.93 20.79
CA TYR A 421 78.26 -18.83 19.60
C TYR A 421 79.16 -20.05 19.40
N HIS A 422 79.02 -21.11 20.26
CA HIS A 422 79.74 -22.34 20.15
C HIS A 422 79.22 -23.19 18.93
N ARG A 423 80.11 -23.97 18.32
CA ARG A 423 79.73 -24.85 17.25
C ARG A 423 80.60 -26.14 17.40
N PRO A 424 80.00 -27.31 17.42
CA PRO A 424 78.56 -27.59 17.36
C PRO A 424 77.88 -27.26 18.64
N ALA A 425 76.69 -26.80 18.54
CA ALA A 425 75.85 -26.48 19.68
C ALA A 425 74.39 -26.96 19.50
N ARG A 426 73.78 -27.35 20.59
CA ARG A 426 72.35 -27.69 20.62
C ARG A 426 71.63 -26.56 21.37
N HIS A 427 70.79 -25.81 20.64
CA HIS A 427 70.05 -24.72 21.19
C HIS A 427 68.70 -25.22 21.68
N HIS A 428 68.41 -24.99 22.97
CA HIS A 428 67.10 -25.28 23.60
C HIS A 428 66.35 -23.99 23.65
N TYR A 429 65.49 -23.78 22.63
CA TYR A 429 64.79 -22.54 22.49
C TYR A 429 63.37 -22.66 23.02
N PRO A 430 62.82 -21.56 23.64
CA PRO A 430 61.44 -21.51 24.14
C PRO A 430 60.46 -21.40 22.98
N TYR A 431 59.44 -22.22 23.02
CA TYR A 431 58.30 -22.18 22.10
C TYR A 431 57.09 -21.85 22.93
N LEU A 432 56.47 -20.69 22.65
CA LEU A 432 55.28 -20.22 23.34
C LEU A 432 54.03 -20.72 22.63
N THR A 433 53.03 -21.10 23.39
CA THR A 433 51.72 -21.56 22.91
C THR A 433 50.60 -20.84 23.62
N ASN A 434 49.48 -20.59 22.93
CA ASN A 434 48.30 -19.97 23.47
C ASN A 434 48.60 -18.65 24.22
N ILE A 435 49.24 -17.73 23.49
CA ILE A 435 49.60 -16.43 24.09
C ILE A 435 48.35 -15.59 24.18
N GLU A 436 48.00 -15.21 25.40
CA GLU A 436 46.81 -14.36 25.72
C GLU A 436 47.30 -13.19 26.56
N VAL A 437 46.70 -12.02 26.30
CA VAL A 437 46.93 -10.80 27.08
C VAL A 437 45.67 -10.50 27.89
N ALA A 438 45.80 -10.46 29.18
CA ALA A 438 44.74 -10.09 30.09
C ALA A 438 44.94 -8.68 30.65
N TYR A 439 43.92 -7.88 30.60
CA TYR A 439 43.88 -6.53 31.13
C TYR A 439 42.92 -6.52 32.33
N SER A 440 43.37 -6.01 33.48
CA SER A 440 42.51 -5.80 34.63
C SER A 440 42.69 -4.38 35.18
N GLN A 441 41.57 -3.74 35.53
CA GLN A 441 41.61 -2.42 36.14
C GLN A 441 41.20 -2.49 37.60
N GLN A 442 41.76 -1.59 38.43
CA GLN A 442 41.30 -1.42 39.79
C GLN A 442 39.82 -0.97 39.81
N GLU A 443 39.08 -1.32 40.85
CA GLU A 443 37.64 -1.09 41.03
C GLU A 443 37.24 0.40 40.97
N THR A 444 37.22 0.96 39.78
CA THR A 444 36.70 2.32 39.55
C THR A 444 35.41 2.23 38.79
N GLN A 445 34.32 2.79 39.31
CA GLN A 445 33.06 2.84 38.60
C GLN A 445 33.17 3.77 37.37
N LEU A 446 33.02 3.18 36.20
CA LEU A 446 33.08 3.87 34.92
C LEU A 446 31.65 4.13 34.40
N GLY A 447 31.41 5.27 33.79
CA GLY A 447 30.16 5.58 33.15
C GLY A 447 30.20 5.31 31.64
N PRO A 448 29.04 5.05 30.99
CA PRO A 448 29.01 4.95 29.54
C PRO A 448 29.37 6.30 28.89
N GLU A 449 30.05 6.24 27.76
CA GLU A 449 30.34 7.42 26.95
C GLU A 449 29.08 7.95 26.26
N GLN A 450 28.29 7.02 25.71
CA GLN A 450 27.03 7.33 25.03
C GLN A 450 25.97 6.25 25.37
N THR A 451 24.74 6.71 25.52
CA THR A 451 23.60 5.79 25.70
C THR A 451 22.46 6.25 24.84
N VAL A 452 22.00 5.37 23.95
CA VAL A 452 20.93 5.66 23.00
C VAL A 452 19.82 4.63 23.19
N ARG A 453 18.59 5.09 23.30
CA ARG A 453 17.40 4.23 23.24
C ARG A 453 16.85 4.24 21.83
N ARG A 454 16.61 3.07 21.29
CA ARG A 454 15.88 2.86 20.05
C ARG A 454 14.54 2.24 20.35
N GLN A 455 13.48 2.99 20.11
CA GLN A 455 12.12 2.56 20.33
C GLN A 455 11.30 2.78 19.06
N GLY A 456 10.86 1.68 18.41
CA GLY A 456 10.30 1.76 17.06
C GLY A 456 11.32 2.28 16.06
N ASN A 457 11.01 3.37 15.40
CA ASN A 457 11.91 4.10 14.50
C ASN A 457 12.60 5.30 15.14
N MET A 458 12.28 5.57 16.41
CA MET A 458 12.89 6.72 17.14
C MET A 458 14.18 6.33 17.85
N GLU A 459 15.20 7.14 17.66
CA GLU A 459 16.43 7.11 18.44
C GLU A 459 16.48 8.32 19.39
N THR A 460 16.72 8.05 20.67
CA THR A 460 16.79 9.09 21.70
C THR A 460 18.10 8.98 22.43
N ASP A 461 18.90 10.04 22.42
CA ASP A 461 20.12 10.10 23.22
C ASP A 461 19.79 10.33 24.71
N LEU A 462 20.16 9.39 25.53
CA LEU A 462 19.93 9.37 26.97
C LEU A 462 21.20 9.73 27.78
N THR A 463 22.32 10.02 27.14
CA THR A 463 23.60 10.32 27.77
C THR A 463 23.50 11.49 28.77
N GLY A 464 22.65 12.46 28.46
CA GLY A 464 22.39 13.58 29.34
C GLY A 464 21.75 13.23 30.70
N TYR A 465 20.96 12.12 30.75
CA TYR A 465 20.38 11.63 32.00
C TYR A 465 21.46 11.06 32.90
N ILE A 466 22.39 10.30 32.36
CA ILE A 466 23.50 9.67 33.09
C ILE A 466 24.45 10.73 33.67
N LYS A 467 24.88 11.69 32.82
CA LYS A 467 25.74 12.80 33.24
C LYS A 467 25.13 13.63 34.39
N ARG A 468 23.79 13.73 34.41
CA ARG A 468 23.05 14.46 35.48
C ARG A 468 22.65 13.57 36.64
N LYS A 469 23.06 12.30 36.65
CA LYS A 469 22.67 11.28 37.66
C LYS A 469 21.16 11.18 37.86
N LYS A 470 20.40 11.25 36.77
CA LYS A 470 18.94 11.06 36.76
C LYS A 470 18.60 9.67 36.27
N PRO A 471 17.47 9.07 36.73
CA PRO A 471 17.01 7.79 36.23
C PRO A 471 16.87 7.83 34.72
N VAL A 472 17.43 6.84 34.05
CA VAL A 472 17.45 6.70 32.58
C VAL A 472 16.17 6.03 32.14
N PRO A 473 15.32 6.64 31.29
CA PRO A 473 14.11 6.02 30.73
C PRO A 473 14.48 5.01 29.65
N ALA A 474 14.95 3.83 30.07
CA ALA A 474 15.56 2.84 29.17
C ALA A 474 14.53 2.16 28.25
N PHE A 475 13.41 1.75 28.81
CA PHE A 475 12.35 1.07 28.06
C PHE A 475 11.00 1.65 28.46
N LEU A 476 10.34 2.29 27.52
CA LEU A 476 9.03 2.88 27.74
C LEU A 476 7.96 1.95 27.18
N LYS A 477 6.77 2.00 27.80
CA LYS A 477 5.59 1.30 27.30
C LYS A 477 5.23 1.76 25.89
N PHE A 478 4.49 0.92 25.18
CA PHE A 478 3.98 1.26 23.87
C PHE A 478 3.11 2.53 23.95
N PRO A 479 3.47 3.62 23.23
CA PRO A 479 2.85 4.92 23.44
C PRO A 479 1.47 5.06 22.79
N TYR A 480 1.10 4.14 21.90
CA TYR A 480 -0.10 4.28 21.08
C TYR A 480 -1.24 3.40 21.61
N ARG A 481 -2.48 3.88 21.41
CA ARG A 481 -3.70 3.17 21.75
C ARG A 481 -4.61 3.05 20.55
N GLY A 482 -5.26 1.90 20.41
CA GLY A 482 -6.20 1.60 19.33
C GLY A 482 -5.51 1.27 18.00
N GLU A 483 -6.33 0.79 17.07
CA GLU A 483 -5.91 0.61 15.68
C GLU A 483 -6.02 1.95 14.99
N SER A 484 -4.93 2.45 14.43
CA SER A 484 -4.94 3.77 13.80
C SER A 484 -3.99 3.86 12.61
N MET A 485 -4.29 4.79 11.74
CA MET A 485 -3.43 5.21 10.64
C MET A 485 -3.14 6.71 10.79
N LEU A 486 -1.88 7.07 10.62
CA LEU A 486 -1.43 8.45 10.63
C LEU A 486 -1.00 8.88 9.24
N LEU A 487 -1.47 10.06 8.82
CA LEU A 487 -1.02 10.75 7.60
C LEU A 487 -0.30 12.02 8.01
N GLY A 488 0.97 12.12 7.66
CA GLY A 488 1.84 13.24 7.98
C GLY A 488 2.04 14.17 6.79
N PHE A 489 1.73 15.44 6.97
CA PHE A 489 1.89 16.47 5.97
C PHE A 489 3.20 17.25 6.22
N ASP A 490 3.90 17.58 5.15
CA ASP A 490 5.12 18.40 5.18
C ASP A 490 4.89 19.78 5.78
N LYS A 491 3.71 20.34 5.57
CA LYS A 491 3.25 21.63 6.11
C LYS A 491 1.77 21.58 6.48
N LYS A 492 1.33 22.55 7.25
CA LYS A 492 -0.07 22.69 7.61
C LYS A 492 -0.90 22.91 6.32
N PRO A 493 -1.89 22.06 6.02
CA PRO A 493 -2.79 22.30 4.90
C PRO A 493 -3.43 23.68 5.02
N ALA A 494 -3.39 24.47 3.96
CA ALA A 494 -3.93 25.82 3.94
C ALA A 494 -5.41 25.85 3.49
N GLY A 495 -6.17 26.80 4.00
CA GLY A 495 -7.56 27.01 3.62
C GLY A 495 -8.53 26.00 4.24
N GLY A 496 -9.64 25.74 3.55
CA GLY A 496 -10.66 24.76 3.92
C GLY A 496 -12.00 25.05 3.25
N PRO A 497 -12.73 23.99 2.89
CA PRO A 497 -12.49 22.58 3.15
C PRO A 497 -11.39 21.96 2.28
N VAL A 498 -10.43 21.31 2.91
CA VAL A 498 -9.43 20.48 2.24
C VAL A 498 -9.97 19.07 2.04
N SER A 499 -9.68 18.48 0.89
CA SER A 499 -10.19 17.17 0.52
C SER A 499 -9.10 16.12 0.50
N LEU A 500 -9.32 14.98 1.19
CA LEU A 500 -8.60 13.73 1.01
C LEU A 500 -9.49 12.77 0.22
N TYR A 501 -9.00 12.25 -0.88
CA TYR A 501 -9.69 11.26 -1.69
C TYR A 501 -9.09 9.88 -1.47
N PHE A 502 -9.87 8.99 -0.89
CA PHE A 502 -9.52 7.60 -0.66
C PHE A 502 -10.07 6.74 -1.80
N VAL A 503 -9.20 6.05 -2.51
CA VAL A 503 -9.55 4.98 -3.44
C VAL A 503 -9.47 3.67 -2.67
N ILE A 504 -10.62 3.13 -2.29
CA ILE A 504 -10.73 1.92 -1.46
C ILE A 504 -10.98 0.72 -2.35
N LYS A 505 -10.16 -0.31 -2.20
CA LYS A 505 -10.43 -1.61 -2.79
C LYS A 505 -11.77 -2.14 -2.27
N LYS A 506 -12.63 -2.58 -3.17
CA LYS A 506 -13.95 -3.08 -2.81
C LYS A 506 -13.84 -4.14 -1.73
N ASN A 507 -14.26 -3.82 -0.52
CA ASN A 507 -14.31 -4.76 0.59
C ASN A 507 -15.74 -4.77 1.16
N ILE A 508 -16.43 -5.87 0.96
CA ILE A 508 -17.84 -6.03 1.37
C ILE A 508 -17.97 -6.16 2.89
N ASN A 509 -16.87 -6.50 3.59
CA ASN A 509 -16.89 -6.86 5.00
C ASN A 509 -16.50 -5.75 5.98
N SER A 510 -16.32 -4.54 5.53
CA SER A 510 -16.03 -3.40 6.42
C SER A 510 -17.26 -2.93 7.24
N SER A 511 -18.36 -3.67 7.21
CA SER A 511 -19.51 -3.43 8.08
C SER A 511 -19.13 -3.74 9.54
N GLY A 512 -19.28 -2.78 10.44
CA GLY A 512 -18.92 -2.96 11.84
C GLY A 512 -17.67 -2.19 12.29
N ILE A 513 -17.19 -1.26 11.47
CA ILE A 513 -16.15 -0.29 11.83
C ILE A 513 -16.80 1.10 11.93
N GLN A 514 -16.48 1.82 12.97
CA GLN A 514 -16.72 3.25 13.09
C GLN A 514 -15.38 3.97 13.06
N THR A 515 -15.24 4.95 12.17
CA THR A 515 -14.01 5.73 12.01
C THR A 515 -14.10 7.04 12.78
N ALA A 516 -13.00 7.46 13.36
CA ALA A 516 -12.85 8.79 13.93
C ALA A 516 -11.56 9.44 13.42
N PHE A 517 -11.60 10.76 13.31
CA PHE A 517 -10.49 11.56 12.80
C PHE A 517 -9.99 12.50 13.88
N GLU A 518 -8.68 12.64 13.97
CA GLU A 518 -8.00 13.50 14.91
C GLU A 518 -6.84 14.21 14.21
N TYR A 519 -6.44 15.37 14.75
CA TYR A 519 -5.32 16.15 14.25
C TYR A 519 -4.29 16.42 15.33
N SER A 520 -3.03 16.66 14.95
CA SER A 520 -1.95 16.98 15.86
C SER A 520 -2.04 18.41 16.38
N SER A 521 -1.92 18.56 17.69
CA SER A 521 -1.92 19.86 18.37
C SER A 521 -0.85 19.90 19.49
N PRO A 522 -0.51 21.05 20.07
CA PRO A 522 0.42 21.13 21.20
C PRO A 522 -0.01 20.32 22.44
N LYS A 523 -1.29 19.95 22.51
CA LYS A 523 -1.87 19.12 23.58
C LYS A 523 -2.02 17.64 23.19
N GLY A 524 -1.38 17.22 22.10
CA GLY A 524 -1.56 15.89 21.52
C GLY A 524 -2.69 15.85 20.48
N PHE A 525 -3.13 14.65 20.14
CA PHE A 525 -4.21 14.45 19.16
C PHE A 525 -5.57 14.94 19.69
N GLN A 526 -6.27 15.74 18.88
CA GLN A 526 -7.56 16.32 19.17
C GLN A 526 -8.58 15.91 18.08
N PRO A 527 -9.87 15.75 18.43
CA PRO A 527 -10.90 15.36 17.46
C PRO A 527 -11.00 16.36 16.29
N LEU A 528 -11.01 15.84 15.07
CA LEU A 528 -11.19 16.58 13.83
C LEU A 528 -12.62 16.37 13.31
N LYS A 529 -13.33 17.44 13.05
CA LYS A 529 -14.64 17.36 12.36
C LYS A 529 -14.42 17.19 10.87
N VAL A 530 -15.00 16.14 10.32
CA VAL A 530 -14.89 15.81 8.90
C VAL A 530 -16.27 15.58 8.29
N LEU A 531 -16.42 15.89 7.01
CA LEU A 531 -17.53 15.40 6.19
C LEU A 531 -17.03 14.15 5.47
N ASN A 532 -17.45 12.98 5.95
CA ASN A 532 -16.98 11.70 5.46
C ASN A 532 -17.95 11.14 4.40
N ASN A 533 -17.56 11.13 3.15
CA ASN A 533 -18.31 10.58 2.02
C ASN A 533 -17.85 9.16 1.65
N THR A 534 -17.13 8.46 2.53
CA THR A 534 -16.63 7.10 2.27
C THR A 534 -17.46 6.00 2.94
N GLU A 535 -18.57 6.37 3.63
CA GLU A 535 -19.38 5.44 4.45
C GLU A 535 -18.49 4.61 5.41
N GLU A 536 -17.74 5.29 6.27
CA GLU A 536 -16.82 4.66 7.20
C GLU A 536 -15.70 3.86 6.51
N LEU A 537 -15.13 4.40 5.43
CA LEU A 537 -14.08 3.78 4.59
C LEU A 537 -14.47 2.45 3.95
N LYS A 538 -15.77 2.20 3.79
CA LYS A 538 -16.25 1.06 2.99
C LYS A 538 -16.01 1.30 1.50
N ASN A 539 -15.94 2.55 1.12
CA ASN A 539 -16.07 3.01 -0.24
C ASN A 539 -15.04 4.07 -0.57
N SER A 540 -14.60 4.08 -1.83
CA SER A 540 -13.84 5.23 -2.34
C SER A 540 -14.70 6.49 -2.23
N GLY A 541 -14.09 7.56 -1.78
CA GLY A 541 -14.82 8.81 -1.56
C GLY A 541 -13.93 9.88 -0.97
N THR A 542 -14.47 11.08 -0.87
CA THR A 542 -13.75 12.24 -0.33
C THR A 542 -14.07 12.44 1.16
N ILE A 543 -13.04 12.80 1.90
CA ILE A 543 -13.14 13.25 3.28
C ILE A 543 -12.75 14.73 3.30
N LEU A 544 -13.70 15.58 3.61
CA LEU A 544 -13.52 17.03 3.66
C LEU A 544 -13.30 17.48 5.09
N PHE A 545 -12.32 18.34 5.34
CA PHE A 545 -12.04 18.91 6.65
C PHE A 545 -11.50 20.33 6.54
N ALA A 546 -11.72 21.13 7.56
CA ALA A 546 -11.09 22.43 7.71
C ALA A 546 -9.94 22.29 8.73
N PRO A 547 -8.69 22.59 8.35
CA PRO A 547 -7.56 22.49 9.26
C PRO A 547 -7.72 23.45 10.44
N PRO A 548 -7.73 22.96 11.71
CA PRO A 548 -7.88 23.83 12.87
C PRO A 548 -6.73 24.83 13.03
N ALA A 549 -7.03 26.00 13.59
CA ALA A 549 -6.01 27.06 13.79
C ALA A 549 -4.82 26.58 14.64
N ASN A 550 -5.09 25.74 15.65
CA ASN A 550 -4.11 25.18 16.58
C ASN A 550 -3.46 23.87 16.10
N MET A 551 -3.68 23.46 14.83
CA MET A 551 -2.94 22.34 14.25
C MET A 551 -1.45 22.68 14.21
N SER A 552 -0.63 21.82 14.80
CA SER A 552 0.81 22.02 14.96
C SER A 552 1.59 20.75 14.61
N PRO A 553 2.87 20.90 14.21
CA PRO A 553 3.72 19.75 13.97
C PRO A 553 3.94 18.99 15.27
N MET A 554 4.06 17.68 15.16
CA MET A 554 4.33 16.76 16.26
C MET A 554 5.30 15.70 15.77
N ASP A 555 6.22 15.31 16.64
CA ASP A 555 7.11 14.19 16.37
C ASP A 555 6.37 12.85 16.58
N VAL A 556 6.39 12.00 15.56
CA VAL A 556 5.89 10.63 15.61
C VAL A 556 6.92 9.74 14.94
N GLU A 557 7.51 8.81 15.69
CA GLU A 557 8.53 7.86 15.20
C GLU A 557 9.72 8.54 14.51
N GLY A 558 10.13 9.73 15.00
CA GLY A 558 11.24 10.51 14.46
C GLY A 558 10.86 11.43 13.30
N GLU A 559 9.61 11.42 12.87
CA GLU A 559 9.11 12.28 11.81
C GLU A 559 8.29 13.44 12.39
N THR A 560 8.83 14.66 12.29
CA THR A 560 8.10 15.87 12.70
C THR A 560 7.23 16.36 11.56
N ARG A 561 5.92 16.13 11.65
CA ARG A 561 4.94 16.48 10.60
C ARG A 561 3.64 17.01 11.22
N TYR A 562 2.75 17.55 10.39
CA TYR A 562 1.37 17.85 10.74
C TYR A 562 0.54 16.58 10.49
N TRP A 563 0.01 16.00 11.56
CA TRP A 563 -0.62 14.68 11.49
C TRP A 563 -2.13 14.74 11.47
N ILE A 564 -2.72 13.90 10.64
CA ILE A 564 -4.11 13.46 10.76
C ILE A 564 -4.08 11.98 11.14
N ARG A 565 -4.74 11.65 12.25
CA ARG A 565 -4.88 10.29 12.74
C ARG A 565 -6.29 9.79 12.48
N LEU A 566 -6.39 8.67 11.77
CA LEU A 566 -7.61 7.91 11.57
C LEU A 566 -7.61 6.77 12.58
N THR A 567 -8.68 6.64 13.37
CA THR A 567 -8.84 5.54 14.32
C THR A 567 -10.06 4.72 13.94
N ALA A 568 -9.97 3.40 14.14
CA ALA A 568 -11.07 2.48 13.90
C ALA A 568 -11.52 1.82 15.20
N ARG A 569 -12.83 1.84 15.47
CA ARG A 569 -13.45 1.10 16.56
C ARG A 569 -14.34 0.02 15.99
N LYS A 570 -14.19 -1.21 16.47
CA LYS A 570 -15.12 -2.27 16.16
C LYS A 570 -16.45 -2.02 16.86
N THR A 571 -17.56 -2.15 16.12
CA THR A 571 -18.92 -2.07 16.63
C THR A 571 -19.56 -3.43 16.80
N THR A 572 -18.94 -4.49 16.25
CA THR A 572 -19.39 -5.90 16.33
C THR A 572 -18.33 -6.76 16.98
N ALA A 573 -18.74 -7.87 17.57
CA ALA A 573 -17.83 -8.87 18.17
C ALA A 573 -17.12 -9.73 17.12
N ASP A 574 -17.62 -9.76 15.89
CA ASP A 574 -17.13 -10.62 14.80
C ASP A 574 -15.79 -10.11 14.22
N GLU A 575 -15.07 -11.00 13.55
CA GLU A 575 -13.89 -10.62 12.78
C GLU A 575 -14.29 -9.70 11.64
N VAL A 576 -13.77 -8.48 11.68
CA VAL A 576 -14.03 -7.45 10.66
C VAL A 576 -12.81 -7.36 9.75
N ALA A 577 -13.03 -7.47 8.45
CA ALA A 577 -12.00 -7.16 7.47
C ALA A 577 -11.82 -5.64 7.40
N TYR A 578 -10.59 -5.18 7.58
CA TYR A 578 -10.26 -3.78 7.48
C TYR A 578 -10.19 -3.30 6.03
N PRO A 579 -10.55 -2.04 5.76
CA PRO A 579 -10.49 -1.49 4.41
C PRO A 579 -9.06 -1.39 3.91
N VAL A 580 -8.88 -1.66 2.62
CA VAL A 580 -7.61 -1.49 1.91
C VAL A 580 -7.74 -0.27 1.00
N ALA A 581 -6.85 0.71 1.18
CA ALA A 581 -6.73 1.83 0.27
C ALA A 581 -5.78 1.47 -0.88
N GLU A 582 -6.25 1.56 -2.11
CA GLU A 582 -5.40 1.43 -3.30
C GLU A 582 -4.58 2.71 -3.51
N HIS A 583 -5.18 3.87 -3.24
CA HIS A 583 -4.52 5.17 -3.27
C HIS A 583 -5.17 6.15 -2.29
N ILE A 584 -4.41 7.13 -1.85
CA ILE A 584 -4.88 8.25 -1.06
C ILE A 584 -4.34 9.52 -1.71
N TYR A 585 -5.24 10.37 -2.19
CA TYR A 585 -4.90 11.62 -2.84
C TYR A 585 -5.34 12.80 -1.97
N ILE A 586 -4.60 13.89 -2.07
CA ILE A 586 -5.02 15.20 -1.56
C ILE A 586 -5.62 16.02 -2.71
N ASN A 587 -6.46 17.01 -2.41
CA ASN A 587 -7.09 17.89 -3.39
C ASN A 587 -8.05 17.16 -4.36
N GLY A 588 -8.78 16.15 -3.88
CA GLY A 588 -9.82 15.50 -4.65
C GLY A 588 -11.10 16.34 -4.71
N ALA A 589 -11.65 16.57 -5.90
CA ALA A 589 -12.91 17.28 -6.10
C ALA A 589 -13.93 16.40 -6.81
N LYS A 590 -15.16 16.36 -6.32
CA LYS A 590 -16.28 15.73 -7.04
C LYS A 590 -16.70 16.60 -8.21
N VAL A 591 -16.85 16.00 -9.37
CA VAL A 591 -17.32 16.64 -10.59
C VAL A 591 -18.43 15.85 -11.23
N TRP A 592 -19.37 16.57 -11.84
CA TRP A 592 -20.50 15.99 -12.54
C TRP A 592 -20.46 16.41 -14.00
N ASN A 593 -20.80 15.51 -14.90
CA ASN A 593 -20.96 15.80 -16.32
C ASN A 593 -22.26 16.59 -16.53
N VAL A 594 -22.23 17.86 -16.13
CA VAL A 594 -23.33 18.79 -16.28
C VAL A 594 -22.77 20.06 -16.89
N GLU A 595 -23.52 20.63 -17.82
CA GLU A 595 -23.20 21.93 -18.40
C GLU A 595 -24.36 22.89 -18.21
N HIS A 596 -24.17 23.92 -17.40
CA HIS A 596 -25.08 25.03 -17.28
C HIS A 596 -24.85 26.00 -18.43
N GLY A 597 -25.80 26.04 -19.34
CA GLY A 597 -25.79 27.01 -20.42
C GLY A 597 -26.04 28.44 -19.92
N PRO A 598 -25.69 29.46 -20.71
CA PRO A 598 -26.00 30.83 -20.33
C PRO A 598 -27.50 31.05 -20.28
N ALA A 599 -27.95 31.73 -19.22
CA ALA A 599 -29.36 32.15 -19.12
C ALA A 599 -29.71 33.11 -20.26
N LYS A 600 -30.59 32.69 -21.19
CA LYS A 600 -30.98 33.49 -22.36
C LYS A 600 -32.35 34.08 -22.11
N ALA A 601 -32.47 35.40 -22.35
CA ALA A 601 -33.76 36.08 -22.37
C ALA A 601 -34.54 35.68 -23.62
N GLN A 602 -35.77 35.29 -23.45
CA GLN A 602 -36.71 35.00 -24.52
C GLN A 602 -37.84 36.03 -24.46
N TYR A 603 -38.25 36.51 -25.62
CA TYR A 603 -39.30 37.49 -25.76
C TYR A 603 -40.26 37.07 -26.87
N THR A 604 -41.55 37.29 -26.64
CA THR A 604 -42.58 37.14 -27.67
C THR A 604 -43.64 38.25 -27.49
N GLU A 605 -43.98 38.95 -28.59
CA GLU A 605 -44.95 40.03 -28.59
C GLU A 605 -46.39 39.53 -28.29
N ARG A 606 -46.68 38.27 -28.60
CA ARG A 606 -47.99 37.66 -28.37
C ARG A 606 -47.83 36.40 -27.54
N ALA A 607 -48.44 36.40 -26.34
CA ALA A 607 -48.59 35.21 -25.57
C ALA A 607 -49.74 34.35 -26.13
N VAL A 608 -49.39 33.20 -26.70
CA VAL A 608 -50.33 32.26 -27.31
C VAL A 608 -50.57 31.08 -26.35
N PRO A 609 -51.80 30.63 -26.14
CA PRO A 609 -52.08 29.41 -25.37
C PRO A 609 -51.26 28.22 -25.90
N GLY A 610 -50.56 27.51 -24.99
CA GLY A 610 -49.75 26.35 -25.35
C GLY A 610 -48.48 26.68 -26.11
N MET A 611 -47.96 27.91 -26.01
CA MET A 611 -46.72 28.30 -26.71
C MET A 611 -45.55 27.41 -26.33
N SER A 612 -44.73 27.05 -27.31
CA SER A 612 -43.52 26.25 -27.14
C SER A 612 -42.27 27.00 -27.59
N PHE A 613 -41.16 26.64 -26.94
CA PHE A 613 -39.84 27.22 -27.24
C PHE A 613 -38.80 26.09 -27.35
N SER A 614 -37.89 26.24 -28.29
CA SER A 614 -36.81 25.28 -28.45
C SER A 614 -35.79 25.35 -27.32
N ALA A 615 -35.42 24.19 -26.81
CA ALA A 615 -34.36 24.03 -25.82
C ALA A 615 -33.32 23.00 -26.33
N PRO A 616 -32.53 23.37 -27.37
CA PRO A 616 -31.63 22.46 -28.02
C PRO A 616 -30.48 22.03 -27.10
N ALA A 617 -30.36 20.73 -26.84
CA ALA A 617 -29.26 20.12 -26.10
C ALA A 617 -29.12 18.65 -26.50
N ALA A 618 -27.91 18.11 -26.49
CA ALA A 618 -27.64 16.71 -26.83
C ALA A 618 -28.43 15.76 -25.92
N GLN A 619 -28.31 15.96 -24.62
CA GLN A 619 -29.10 15.30 -23.59
C GLN A 619 -29.64 16.36 -22.63
N LEU A 620 -30.91 16.72 -22.78
CA LEU A 620 -31.55 17.78 -21.99
C LEU A 620 -31.87 17.26 -20.58
N LEU A 621 -31.11 17.74 -19.61
CA LEU A 621 -31.28 17.34 -18.22
C LEU A 621 -32.40 18.15 -17.55
N ASP A 622 -32.21 19.46 -17.45
CA ASP A 622 -33.18 20.37 -16.87
C ASP A 622 -33.27 21.68 -17.65
N VAL A 623 -34.40 22.40 -17.45
CA VAL A 623 -34.57 23.73 -17.97
C VAL A 623 -35.05 24.59 -16.81
N ASN A 624 -34.34 25.68 -16.50
CA ASN A 624 -34.76 26.62 -15.48
C ASN A 624 -35.41 27.83 -16.13
N ILE A 625 -36.62 28.22 -15.69
CA ILE A 625 -37.38 29.31 -16.28
C ILE A 625 -37.79 30.31 -15.21
N TRP A 626 -37.44 31.57 -15.45
CA TRP A 626 -37.85 32.70 -14.67
C TRP A 626 -38.65 33.64 -15.56
N ALA A 627 -39.94 33.74 -15.34
CA ALA A 627 -40.81 34.60 -16.13
C ALA A 627 -41.06 35.94 -15.41
N ARG A 628 -41.13 37.01 -16.16
CA ARG A 628 -41.49 38.33 -15.65
C ARG A 628 -43.00 38.47 -15.64
N GLU A 629 -43.59 38.59 -14.46
CA GLU A 629 -45.00 38.89 -14.27
C GLU A 629 -45.16 40.29 -13.69
N GLY A 630 -45.52 41.28 -14.52
CA GLY A 630 -45.45 42.69 -14.14
C GLY A 630 -44.02 43.13 -13.79
N GLU A 631 -43.84 43.67 -12.56
CA GLU A 631 -42.49 44.04 -12.06
C GLU A 631 -41.73 42.91 -11.36
N ARG A 632 -42.33 41.74 -11.17
CA ARG A 632 -41.73 40.63 -10.42
C ARG A 632 -41.25 39.54 -11.36
N THR A 633 -40.04 39.06 -11.10
CA THR A 633 -39.52 37.84 -11.71
C THR A 633 -39.90 36.65 -10.87
N VAL A 634 -40.56 35.65 -11.45
CA VAL A 634 -41.12 34.49 -10.77
C VAL A 634 -40.60 33.24 -11.43
N ARG A 635 -40.15 32.28 -10.61
CA ARG A 635 -39.70 30.97 -11.09
C ARG A 635 -40.90 30.11 -11.43
N TYR A 636 -40.90 29.53 -12.63
CA TYR A 636 -41.79 28.48 -13.06
C TYR A 636 -41.22 27.12 -12.73
N LYS A 637 -42.11 26.12 -12.53
CA LYS A 637 -41.74 24.77 -12.13
C LYS A 637 -42.09 23.79 -13.26
N GLU A 638 -41.15 22.89 -13.55
CA GLU A 638 -41.38 21.75 -14.45
C GLU A 638 -42.39 20.78 -13.81
N ILE A 639 -43.35 20.31 -14.59
CA ILE A 639 -44.28 19.24 -14.26
C ILE A 639 -44.33 18.21 -15.41
N PRO A 640 -44.63 16.93 -15.11
CA PRO A 640 -44.65 15.90 -16.15
C PRO A 640 -45.82 16.01 -17.13
N SER A 641 -46.97 16.54 -16.67
CA SER A 641 -48.19 16.78 -17.48
C SER A 641 -48.98 17.92 -16.92
N PHE A 642 -49.63 18.68 -17.77
CA PHE A 642 -50.58 19.75 -17.36
C PHE A 642 -51.80 19.26 -16.62
N ASP A 643 -52.11 17.96 -16.66
CA ASP A 643 -53.19 17.36 -15.86
C ASP A 643 -52.95 17.49 -14.36
N LEU A 644 -51.70 17.73 -13.96
CA LEU A 644 -51.28 17.95 -12.58
C LEU A 644 -51.27 19.45 -12.19
N SER A 645 -51.84 20.32 -13.02
CA SER A 645 -51.80 21.77 -12.83
C SER A 645 -53.21 22.39 -12.92
N ASP A 646 -53.29 23.66 -12.59
CA ASP A 646 -54.50 24.48 -12.70
C ASP A 646 -54.19 25.82 -13.39
N ALA A 647 -55.22 26.62 -13.69
CA ALA A 647 -55.10 27.91 -14.37
C ALA A 647 -54.20 28.94 -13.64
N LYS A 648 -53.90 28.75 -12.34
CA LYS A 648 -52.99 29.60 -11.53
C LYS A 648 -51.60 29.02 -11.43
N GLY A 649 -51.38 27.75 -11.81
CA GLY A 649 -50.15 27.05 -11.70
C GLY A 649 -49.08 27.66 -12.59
N ARG A 650 -47.94 28.03 -12.03
CA ARG A 650 -46.77 28.52 -12.74
C ARG A 650 -45.90 27.35 -13.18
N HIS A 651 -46.41 26.61 -14.18
CA HIS A 651 -45.86 25.35 -14.61
C HIS A 651 -45.53 25.36 -16.09
N TYR A 652 -44.56 24.54 -16.47
CA TYR A 652 -44.22 24.21 -17.85
C TYR A 652 -43.96 22.73 -17.95
N VAL A 653 -44.05 22.20 -19.17
CA VAL A 653 -43.74 20.82 -19.51
C VAL A 653 -42.54 20.82 -20.47
N VAL A 654 -41.58 19.89 -20.26
CA VAL A 654 -40.40 19.71 -21.12
C VAL A 654 -40.58 18.44 -21.93
N ASP A 655 -40.61 18.59 -23.24
CA ASP A 655 -40.44 17.48 -24.18
C ASP A 655 -38.96 17.32 -24.50
N ARG A 656 -38.31 16.39 -23.80
CA ARG A 656 -36.88 16.16 -23.95
C ARG A 656 -36.49 15.52 -25.27
N ALA A 657 -37.39 14.70 -25.82
CA ALA A 657 -37.16 14.06 -27.11
C ALA A 657 -37.31 15.07 -28.26
N GLY A 658 -38.33 15.95 -28.20
CA GLY A 658 -38.53 17.04 -29.13
C GLY A 658 -37.65 18.29 -28.86
N GLN A 659 -36.94 18.31 -27.73
CA GLN A 659 -36.14 19.48 -27.28
C GLN A 659 -36.98 20.78 -27.21
N GLU A 660 -38.18 20.66 -26.67
CA GLU A 660 -39.12 21.77 -26.56
C GLU A 660 -39.61 21.97 -25.10
N VAL A 661 -39.82 23.21 -24.76
CA VAL A 661 -40.51 23.62 -23.51
C VAL A 661 -41.86 24.16 -23.89
N ARG A 662 -42.94 23.65 -23.29
CA ARG A 662 -44.32 24.12 -23.49
C ARG A 662 -44.88 24.77 -22.27
N PHE A 663 -45.55 25.91 -22.45
CA PHE A 663 -46.32 26.56 -21.40
C PHE A 663 -47.79 26.17 -21.47
N GLY A 664 -48.51 26.43 -20.40
CA GLY A 664 -49.92 26.17 -20.35
C GLY A 664 -50.77 27.04 -21.27
N ASP A 665 -52.03 26.68 -21.42
CA ASP A 665 -53.03 27.38 -22.25
C ASP A 665 -53.85 28.42 -21.49
N GLY A 666 -53.49 28.70 -20.23
CA GLY A 666 -54.27 29.59 -19.32
C GLY A 666 -55.44 28.90 -18.60
N ARG A 667 -55.73 27.62 -18.96
CA ARG A 667 -56.72 26.76 -18.26
C ARG A 667 -56.00 25.69 -17.46
N THR A 668 -55.01 25.07 -18.06
CA THR A 668 -54.22 23.96 -17.49
C THR A 668 -52.99 24.45 -16.74
N ALA A 669 -52.41 25.57 -17.14
CA ALA A 669 -51.35 26.28 -16.41
C ALA A 669 -51.32 27.75 -16.86
N ARG A 670 -50.69 28.59 -16.04
CA ARG A 670 -50.60 30.02 -16.32
C ARG A 670 -49.67 30.27 -17.51
N ILE A 671 -50.09 31.15 -18.41
CA ILE A 671 -49.24 31.66 -19.48
C ILE A 671 -48.33 32.75 -18.88
N PRO A 672 -46.99 32.74 -19.10
CA PRO A 672 -46.08 33.82 -18.67
C PRO A 672 -46.34 35.06 -19.55
N TRP A 673 -47.28 35.89 -19.14
CA TRP A 673 -47.72 37.05 -19.90
C TRP A 673 -47.76 38.31 -19.04
N ASN A 674 -47.44 39.46 -19.65
CA ASN A 674 -47.71 40.81 -19.16
C ASN A 674 -48.26 41.69 -20.26
N ALA A 675 -48.52 42.98 -20.00
CA ALA A 675 -49.10 43.93 -20.95
C ALA A 675 -48.28 44.10 -22.24
N ASP A 676 -46.98 43.87 -22.20
CA ASP A 676 -46.02 44.07 -23.31
C ASP A 676 -45.64 42.76 -24.02
N GLY A 677 -46.32 41.64 -23.75
CA GLY A 677 -46.00 40.35 -24.28
C GLY A 677 -45.48 39.38 -23.22
N ALA A 678 -44.84 38.27 -23.61
CA ALA A 678 -44.22 37.32 -22.70
C ALA A 678 -42.71 37.50 -22.69
N ALA A 679 -42.15 37.78 -21.51
CA ALA A 679 -40.71 37.82 -21.30
C ALA A 679 -40.31 36.85 -20.21
N PHE A 680 -39.35 35.98 -20.53
CA PHE A 680 -38.80 35.01 -19.55
C PHE A 680 -37.34 34.75 -19.83
N THR A 681 -36.61 34.31 -18.81
CA THR A 681 -35.25 33.88 -18.94
C THR A 681 -35.23 32.36 -18.83
N MET A 682 -34.55 31.72 -19.77
CA MET A 682 -34.38 30.27 -19.85
C MET A 682 -32.92 29.91 -19.76
N GLU A 683 -32.59 29.04 -18.81
CA GLU A 683 -31.30 28.41 -18.67
C GLU A 683 -31.47 26.91 -19.01
N ILE A 684 -30.69 26.45 -19.93
CA ILE A 684 -30.67 25.03 -20.33
C ILE A 684 -29.55 24.34 -19.58
N VAL A 685 -29.88 23.25 -18.91
CA VAL A 685 -28.91 22.39 -18.26
C VAL A 685 -28.85 21.08 -19.04
N SER A 686 -27.68 20.74 -19.54
CA SER A 686 -27.43 19.54 -20.34
C SER A 686 -26.38 18.63 -19.74
N CYS A 687 -26.34 17.40 -20.22
CA CYS A 687 -25.27 16.46 -19.93
C CYS A 687 -24.93 15.68 -21.21
N ASP A 688 -23.91 14.83 -21.14
CA ASP A 688 -23.55 13.93 -22.28
C ASP A 688 -24.16 12.52 -22.11
N GLY A 689 -24.91 12.29 -21.04
CA GLY A 689 -25.53 11.00 -20.75
C GLY A 689 -24.50 9.88 -20.63
N ALA A 690 -24.68 8.80 -21.40
CA ALA A 690 -23.78 7.66 -21.39
C ALA A 690 -22.35 8.00 -21.92
N GLU A 691 -22.22 8.99 -22.80
CA GLU A 691 -20.91 9.45 -23.31
C GLU A 691 -20.11 10.22 -22.25
N GLY A 692 -20.77 10.71 -21.19
CA GLY A 692 -20.13 11.30 -20.02
C GLY A 692 -19.37 10.29 -19.17
N ASN A 693 -19.53 8.98 -19.36
CA ASN A 693 -18.76 7.95 -18.68
C ASN A 693 -17.35 7.82 -19.28
N VAL A 694 -16.53 8.84 -19.07
CA VAL A 694 -15.16 8.91 -19.61
C VAL A 694 -14.22 7.97 -18.84
N PRO A 695 -13.17 7.42 -19.50
CA PRO A 695 -12.21 6.54 -18.83
C PRO A 695 -11.35 7.27 -17.78
N GLU A 696 -10.56 6.52 -17.06
CA GLU A 696 -9.55 7.07 -16.15
C GLU A 696 -8.55 7.96 -16.92
N ASN A 697 -8.06 9.00 -16.26
CA ASN A 697 -7.12 9.98 -16.80
C ASN A 697 -7.60 10.73 -18.06
N ALA A 698 -8.91 10.77 -18.32
CA ALA A 698 -9.46 11.50 -19.46
C ALA A 698 -9.71 12.99 -19.16
N ILE A 699 -10.00 13.35 -17.90
CA ILE A 699 -10.23 14.75 -17.50
C ILE A 699 -8.86 15.37 -17.19
N GLN A 700 -8.33 16.16 -18.13
CA GLN A 700 -6.94 16.66 -18.03
C GLN A 700 -6.82 18.18 -18.03
N SER A 701 -7.89 18.90 -18.29
CA SER A 701 -7.85 20.36 -18.37
C SER A 701 -8.99 21.01 -17.59
N GLY A 702 -8.78 22.23 -17.15
CA GLY A 702 -9.76 23.05 -16.44
C GLY A 702 -9.92 24.42 -17.09
N ALA A 703 -10.96 25.16 -16.72
CA ALA A 703 -11.15 26.53 -17.18
C ALA A 703 -9.93 27.40 -16.82
N PHE A 704 -9.60 28.39 -17.67
CA PHE A 704 -8.46 29.30 -17.51
C PHE A 704 -8.36 30.05 -16.16
N SER A 705 -9.35 29.92 -15.31
CA SER A 705 -9.45 30.55 -13.99
C SER A 705 -8.73 29.82 -12.86
N LEU A 706 -8.01 28.73 -13.14
CA LEU A 706 -7.21 27.96 -12.15
C LEU A 706 -5.70 28.14 -12.40
N PRO A 707 -5.16 29.37 -12.19
CA PRO A 707 -3.72 29.58 -12.27
C PRO A 707 -3.05 28.74 -11.15
N ASN A 708 -1.85 28.28 -11.42
CA ASN A 708 -1.04 27.52 -10.47
C ASN A 708 -1.52 26.07 -10.17
N VAL A 709 -2.32 25.44 -11.02
CA VAL A 709 -2.56 23.99 -11.03
C VAL A 709 -1.68 23.38 -12.11
N GLU A 710 -0.80 22.46 -11.72
CA GLU A 710 0.16 21.83 -12.61
C GLU A 710 -0.45 20.67 -13.38
N ARG A 711 -1.30 19.89 -12.70
CA ARG A 711 -1.91 18.70 -13.26
C ARG A 711 -3.33 18.48 -12.74
N ILE A 712 -4.20 18.03 -13.62
CA ILE A 712 -5.58 17.62 -13.33
C ILE A 712 -5.78 16.24 -13.93
N TYR A 713 -6.36 15.32 -13.18
CA TYR A 713 -6.71 13.99 -13.69
C TYR A 713 -7.79 13.32 -12.84
N ASN A 714 -8.52 12.39 -13.43
CA ASN A 714 -9.45 11.51 -12.72
C ASN A 714 -8.80 10.13 -12.53
N PRO A 715 -8.47 9.72 -11.29
CA PRO A 715 -7.84 8.43 -11.03
C PRO A 715 -8.73 7.22 -11.34
N LEU A 716 -10.04 7.41 -11.33
CA LEU A 716 -11.03 6.39 -11.68
C LEU A 716 -11.90 6.90 -12.82
N ALA A 717 -12.43 5.97 -13.63
CA ALA A 717 -13.38 6.30 -14.69
C ALA A 717 -14.62 7.01 -14.13
N ALA A 718 -15.16 7.96 -14.89
CA ALA A 718 -16.46 8.54 -14.60
C ALA A 718 -17.56 7.49 -14.82
N SER A 719 -18.60 7.54 -14.03
CA SER A 719 -19.67 6.53 -14.04
C SER A 719 -21.05 7.12 -13.72
N GLY A 720 -22.10 6.35 -13.97
CA GLY A 720 -23.48 6.73 -13.65
C GLY A 720 -24.16 7.57 -14.71
N GLY A 721 -23.51 7.85 -15.83
CA GLY A 721 -24.14 8.54 -16.96
C GLY A 721 -25.09 7.62 -17.76
N SER A 722 -26.29 8.09 -18.07
CA SER A 722 -27.24 7.40 -18.93
C SER A 722 -28.01 8.37 -19.84
N ASN A 723 -28.35 7.91 -21.03
CA ASN A 723 -29.10 8.69 -21.98
C ASN A 723 -30.58 8.80 -21.64
N LEU A 724 -31.27 9.77 -22.26
CA LEU A 724 -32.73 9.82 -22.25
C LEU A 724 -33.33 8.46 -22.59
N GLU A 725 -34.32 8.03 -21.84
CA GLU A 725 -34.96 6.73 -22.04
C GLU A 725 -35.56 6.59 -23.44
N ALA A 726 -35.19 5.52 -24.16
CA ALA A 726 -35.72 5.25 -25.48
C ALA A 726 -37.22 4.85 -25.43
N GLY A 727 -37.99 5.21 -26.46
CA GLY A 727 -39.44 4.97 -26.55
C GLY A 727 -39.86 3.54 -26.28
N ASP A 728 -39.13 2.55 -26.80
CA ASP A 728 -39.39 1.12 -26.53
C ASP A 728 -39.23 0.74 -25.05
N SER A 729 -38.29 1.40 -24.34
CA SER A 729 -38.10 1.22 -22.90
C SER A 729 -39.29 1.82 -22.13
N VAL A 730 -39.71 3.02 -22.51
CA VAL A 730 -40.91 3.69 -21.93
C VAL A 730 -42.16 2.80 -22.08
N LYS A 731 -42.39 2.22 -23.28
CA LYS A 731 -43.52 1.31 -23.51
C LYS A 731 -43.43 0.06 -22.63
N ARG A 732 -42.29 -0.56 -22.54
CA ARG A 732 -42.08 -1.72 -21.64
C ARG A 732 -42.34 -1.36 -20.18
N ARG A 733 -41.81 -0.23 -19.69
CA ARG A 733 -42.04 0.27 -18.34
C ARG A 733 -43.51 0.60 -18.11
N GLY A 734 -44.18 1.20 -19.08
CA GLY A 734 -45.59 1.48 -19.05
C GLY A 734 -46.45 0.24 -18.86
N ARG A 735 -46.19 -0.82 -19.62
CA ARG A 735 -46.87 -2.12 -19.46
C ARG A 735 -46.65 -2.73 -18.08
N MET A 736 -45.41 -2.62 -17.53
CA MET A 736 -45.09 -3.10 -16.18
C MET A 736 -45.85 -2.31 -15.10
N MET A 737 -45.89 -0.98 -15.21
CA MET A 737 -46.63 -0.13 -14.27
C MET A 737 -48.15 -0.38 -14.27
N LEU A 738 -48.69 -0.64 -15.45
CA LEU A 738 -50.12 -1.04 -15.57
C LEU A 738 -50.39 -2.36 -14.84
N GLY A 739 -49.52 -3.35 -14.99
CA GLY A 739 -49.65 -4.65 -14.33
C GLY A 739 -49.62 -4.59 -12.81
N THR A 740 -48.85 -3.66 -12.24
CA THR A 740 -48.70 -3.50 -10.77
C THR A 740 -49.65 -2.47 -10.16
N GLY A 741 -50.27 -1.64 -10.96
CA GLY A 741 -51.10 -0.50 -10.47
C GLY A 741 -50.29 0.47 -9.63
N GLY A 742 -48.97 0.55 -9.80
CA GLY A 742 -48.04 1.38 -9.05
C GLY A 742 -47.79 0.94 -7.60
N ARG A 743 -48.07 -0.30 -7.24
CA ARG A 743 -47.86 -0.86 -5.91
C ARG A 743 -46.90 -2.05 -5.96
N LEU A 744 -46.04 -2.16 -4.95
CA LEU A 744 -45.06 -3.27 -4.84
C LEU A 744 -45.63 -4.36 -3.93
N VAL A 745 -46.04 -5.48 -4.49
CA VAL A 745 -46.66 -6.59 -3.76
C VAL A 745 -45.84 -7.87 -3.89
N SER A 746 -45.35 -8.16 -5.06
CA SER A 746 -44.58 -9.35 -5.37
C SER A 746 -43.08 -9.03 -5.50
N GLU A 747 -42.21 -10.03 -5.34
CA GLU A 747 -40.76 -9.91 -5.60
C GLU A 747 -40.50 -9.32 -7.00
N GLN A 748 -41.28 -9.74 -7.98
CA GLN A 748 -41.16 -9.24 -9.35
C GLN A 748 -41.49 -7.75 -9.46
N ASP A 749 -42.40 -7.21 -8.65
CA ASP A 749 -42.74 -5.79 -8.65
C ASP A 749 -41.56 -4.97 -8.17
N TYR A 750 -40.85 -5.42 -7.11
CA TYR A 750 -39.59 -4.77 -6.66
C TYR A 750 -38.52 -4.79 -7.73
N VAL A 751 -38.34 -5.93 -8.41
CA VAL A 751 -37.38 -6.04 -9.54
C VAL A 751 -37.75 -5.08 -10.65
N ASN A 752 -39.02 -5.04 -11.04
CA ASN A 752 -39.51 -4.20 -12.12
C ASN A 752 -39.40 -2.70 -11.77
N ALA A 753 -39.74 -2.34 -10.54
CA ALA A 753 -39.61 -0.96 -10.06
C ALA A 753 -38.14 -0.52 -9.99
N ALA A 754 -37.22 -1.38 -9.53
CA ALA A 754 -35.81 -1.06 -9.56
C ALA A 754 -35.31 -0.83 -10.99
N LYS A 755 -35.61 -1.71 -11.93
CA LYS A 755 -35.25 -1.53 -13.34
C LYS A 755 -35.93 -0.31 -13.99
N ALA A 756 -37.09 0.09 -13.49
CA ALA A 756 -37.78 1.28 -13.95
C ALA A 756 -37.20 2.57 -13.35
N PHE A 757 -36.50 2.50 -12.25
CA PHE A 757 -35.97 3.66 -11.53
C PHE A 757 -34.85 4.36 -12.31
N SER A 758 -33.81 3.65 -12.73
CA SER A 758 -32.67 4.22 -13.43
C SER A 758 -32.26 3.40 -14.67
N GLY A 759 -31.77 4.10 -15.70
CA GLY A 759 -31.19 3.51 -16.92
C GLY A 759 -29.85 2.81 -16.64
N THR A 760 -29.18 3.15 -15.56
CA THR A 760 -27.87 2.57 -15.18
C THR A 760 -28.01 1.19 -14.52
N ILE A 761 -29.21 0.76 -14.16
CA ILE A 761 -29.47 -0.59 -13.64
C ILE A 761 -29.51 -1.59 -14.76
N ALA A 762 -28.53 -2.48 -14.81
CA ALA A 762 -28.47 -3.57 -15.79
C ALA A 762 -29.49 -4.69 -15.47
N ASN A 763 -29.53 -5.09 -14.19
CA ASN A 763 -30.43 -6.13 -13.73
C ASN A 763 -30.73 -6.00 -12.22
N ALA A 764 -31.78 -6.67 -11.76
CA ALA A 764 -32.13 -6.72 -10.35
C ALA A 764 -32.77 -8.09 -10.02
N TRP A 765 -32.65 -8.52 -8.78
CA TRP A 765 -33.22 -9.74 -8.23
C TRP A 765 -33.76 -9.47 -6.83
N CYS A 766 -34.90 -10.03 -6.50
CA CYS A 766 -35.53 -9.85 -5.20
C CYS A 766 -35.81 -11.22 -4.56
N GLU A 767 -35.64 -11.29 -3.24
CA GLU A 767 -36.00 -12.43 -2.41
C GLU A 767 -36.63 -11.91 -1.12
N VAL A 768 -37.73 -12.53 -0.72
CA VAL A 768 -38.38 -12.22 0.54
C VAL A 768 -38.08 -13.33 1.56
N LYS A 769 -37.39 -12.96 2.66
CA LYS A 769 -37.11 -13.86 3.78
C LYS A 769 -37.84 -13.38 5.04
N GLY A 770 -38.96 -14.02 5.32
CA GLY A 770 -39.82 -13.63 6.44
C GLY A 770 -40.35 -12.21 6.28
N ARG A 771 -39.79 -11.26 7.05
CA ARG A 771 -40.18 -9.85 6.97
C ARG A 771 -39.20 -8.98 6.16
N GLN A 772 -38.04 -9.54 5.84
CA GLN A 772 -36.98 -8.85 5.14
C GLN A 772 -37.10 -9.02 3.63
N ILE A 773 -37.12 -7.94 2.91
CA ILE A 773 -37.09 -7.86 1.44
C ILE A 773 -35.67 -7.54 1.04
N ILE A 774 -35.00 -8.47 0.37
CA ILE A 774 -33.63 -8.31 -0.12
C ILE A 774 -33.68 -8.07 -1.62
N LEU A 775 -33.25 -6.89 -2.05
CA LEU A 775 -33.15 -6.50 -3.45
C LEU A 775 -31.67 -6.37 -3.84
N ALA A 776 -31.20 -7.26 -4.69
CA ALA A 776 -29.87 -7.19 -5.28
C ALA A 776 -29.96 -6.44 -6.61
N VAL A 777 -29.12 -5.41 -6.78
CA VAL A 777 -29.14 -4.54 -7.96
C VAL A 777 -27.78 -4.55 -8.62
N LEU A 778 -27.71 -4.93 -9.90
CA LEU A 778 -26.54 -4.93 -10.73
C LEU A 778 -26.51 -3.67 -11.59
N MET A 779 -25.45 -2.91 -11.51
CA MET A 779 -25.23 -1.71 -12.32
C MET A 779 -24.61 -2.09 -13.67
N GLN A 780 -24.82 -1.24 -14.71
CA GLN A 780 -24.20 -1.44 -16.03
C GLN A 780 -22.69 -1.30 -15.98
N ASP A 781 -22.20 -0.40 -15.12
CA ASP A 781 -20.81 -0.04 -14.91
C ASP A 781 -20.18 -0.71 -13.66
N TYR A 782 -20.68 -1.89 -13.28
CA TYR A 782 -20.22 -2.61 -12.08
C TYR A 782 -18.70 -2.85 -12.07
N GLU A 783 -18.05 -2.91 -13.24
CA GLU A 783 -16.59 -3.07 -13.37
C GLU A 783 -15.81 -1.83 -12.89
N ALA A 784 -16.41 -0.64 -13.03
CA ALA A 784 -15.82 0.62 -12.55
C ALA A 784 -15.90 0.82 -11.03
N GLY A 785 -16.48 -0.16 -10.34
CA GLY A 785 -16.61 -0.15 -8.90
C GLY A 785 -18.02 0.22 -8.40
N PRO A 786 -18.19 0.28 -7.08
CA PRO A 786 -19.52 0.42 -6.48
C PRO A 786 -20.06 1.86 -6.40
N HIS A 787 -19.40 2.82 -7.03
CA HIS A 787 -19.75 4.24 -6.91
C HIS A 787 -21.18 4.54 -7.37
N SER A 788 -21.55 4.10 -8.58
CA SER A 788 -22.86 4.32 -9.16
C SER A 788 -23.97 3.71 -8.31
N PHE A 789 -23.80 2.48 -7.85
CA PHE A 789 -24.79 1.83 -6.98
C PHE A 789 -25.04 2.62 -5.69
N ARG A 790 -24.00 3.14 -5.08
CA ARG A 790 -24.09 3.82 -3.79
C ARG A 790 -24.76 5.16 -3.85
N GLN A 791 -24.46 5.91 -4.90
CA GLN A 791 -25.09 7.19 -5.13
C GLN A 791 -26.59 7.04 -5.33
N MET A 792 -27.00 5.92 -5.91
CA MET A 792 -28.39 5.63 -6.24
C MET A 792 -29.12 4.88 -5.12
N LYS A 793 -28.44 4.15 -4.25
CA LYS A 793 -29.03 3.25 -3.26
C LYS A 793 -30.09 3.91 -2.37
N ASP A 794 -29.78 5.07 -1.81
CA ASP A 794 -30.72 5.78 -0.91
C ASP A 794 -31.91 6.34 -1.67
N GLU A 795 -31.71 6.88 -2.87
CA GLU A 795 -32.76 7.38 -3.73
C GLU A 795 -33.68 6.24 -4.21
N LEU A 796 -33.10 5.12 -4.62
CA LEU A 796 -33.83 3.90 -5.00
C LEU A 796 -34.62 3.35 -3.80
N THR A 797 -34.01 3.31 -2.62
CA THR A 797 -34.69 2.84 -1.40
C THR A 797 -35.88 3.74 -1.06
N ALA A 798 -35.73 5.06 -1.14
CA ALA A 798 -36.80 6.02 -0.92
C ALA A 798 -37.92 5.86 -1.95
N TYR A 799 -37.59 5.71 -3.22
CA TYR A 799 -38.54 5.48 -4.31
C TYR A 799 -39.35 4.18 -4.11
N LEU A 800 -38.69 3.08 -3.79
CA LEU A 800 -39.36 1.79 -3.53
C LEU A 800 -40.30 1.88 -2.31
N LEU A 801 -39.87 2.55 -1.24
CA LEU A 801 -40.69 2.73 -0.04
C LEU A 801 -41.95 3.57 -0.29
N GLN A 802 -41.92 4.50 -1.23
CA GLN A 802 -43.13 5.28 -1.61
C GLN A 802 -44.21 4.41 -2.25
N MET A 803 -43.84 3.34 -2.97
CA MET A 803 -44.76 2.43 -3.63
C MET A 803 -45.03 1.14 -2.82
N ALA A 804 -44.23 0.88 -1.80
CA ALA A 804 -44.39 -0.27 -0.94
C ALA A 804 -45.60 -0.15 -0.02
N PRO A 805 -46.22 -1.28 0.41
CA PRO A 805 -47.25 -1.25 1.44
C PRO A 805 -46.78 -0.53 2.71
N ALA A 806 -47.68 0.20 3.41
CA ALA A 806 -47.37 0.96 4.62
C ALA A 806 -46.78 0.11 5.77
N SER A 807 -46.93 -1.22 5.70
CA SER A 807 -46.35 -2.17 6.64
C SER A 807 -44.83 -2.37 6.45
N VAL A 808 -44.29 -2.06 5.28
CA VAL A 808 -42.87 -2.17 4.96
C VAL A 808 -42.16 -0.91 5.42
N LYS A 809 -41.18 -1.08 6.32
CA LYS A 809 -40.34 0.01 6.83
C LYS A 809 -38.98 -0.01 6.19
N LYS A 810 -38.20 1.06 6.26
CA LYS A 810 -36.83 1.15 5.74
C LYS A 810 -35.91 0.00 6.22
N LYS A 811 -36.10 -0.45 7.46
CA LYS A 811 -35.34 -1.58 8.02
C LYS A 811 -35.70 -2.95 7.43
N ASP A 812 -36.89 -3.05 6.85
CA ASP A 812 -37.38 -4.31 6.26
C ASP A 812 -36.94 -4.45 4.79
N LEU A 813 -36.50 -3.36 4.14
CA LEU A 813 -36.01 -3.34 2.76
C LEU A 813 -34.49 -3.16 2.73
N LEU A 814 -33.79 -4.22 2.33
CA LEU A 814 -32.34 -4.22 2.14
C LEU A 814 -32.00 -4.16 0.64
N VAL A 815 -31.56 -3.00 0.19
CA VAL A 815 -31.02 -2.82 -1.17
C VAL A 815 -29.51 -2.99 -1.13
N ARG A 816 -28.98 -3.94 -1.93
CA ARG A 816 -27.55 -4.27 -1.98
C ARG A 816 -27.07 -4.62 -3.38
N GLU A 817 -25.78 -4.66 -3.56
CA GLU A 817 -25.19 -5.25 -4.76
C GLU A 817 -25.28 -6.80 -4.71
N PRO A 818 -25.28 -7.50 -5.86
CA PRO A 818 -25.14 -8.95 -5.88
C PRO A 818 -23.77 -9.37 -5.32
N THR A 819 -23.67 -10.62 -4.88
CA THR A 819 -22.37 -11.19 -4.51
C THR A 819 -21.61 -11.56 -5.78
N PHE A 820 -20.56 -10.84 -6.07
CA PHE A 820 -19.70 -11.14 -7.22
C PHE A 820 -18.78 -12.32 -6.90
N VAL A 821 -18.79 -13.31 -7.78
CA VAL A 821 -17.90 -14.48 -7.72
C VAL A 821 -16.91 -14.37 -8.85
N ASN A 822 -15.68 -14.01 -8.53
CA ASN A 822 -14.59 -13.94 -9.49
C ASN A 822 -14.07 -15.36 -9.74
N VAL A 823 -14.29 -15.88 -10.93
CA VAL A 823 -13.80 -17.21 -11.33
C VAL A 823 -12.46 -17.05 -12.02
N SER A 824 -11.43 -17.64 -11.43
CA SER A 824 -10.09 -17.71 -11.99
C SER A 824 -9.85 -19.10 -12.56
N VAL A 825 -9.32 -19.14 -13.76
CA VAL A 825 -9.09 -20.40 -14.50
C VAL A 825 -7.63 -20.47 -14.88
N GLU A 826 -6.94 -21.48 -14.39
CA GLU A 826 -5.57 -21.80 -14.74
C GLU A 826 -5.56 -23.13 -15.50
N LEU A 827 -5.05 -23.13 -16.70
CA LEU A 827 -5.08 -24.28 -17.62
C LEU A 827 -3.68 -24.63 -18.10
N TRP A 828 -3.40 -25.93 -18.12
CA TRP A 828 -2.26 -26.51 -18.84
C TRP A 828 -2.81 -27.24 -20.05
N VAL A 829 -2.39 -26.79 -21.23
CA VAL A 829 -2.92 -27.29 -22.50
C VAL A 829 -1.79 -27.70 -23.42
N THR A 830 -2.01 -28.77 -24.18
CA THR A 830 -1.12 -29.23 -25.23
C THR A 830 -1.73 -28.94 -26.60
N VAL A 831 -0.94 -28.35 -27.49
CA VAL A 831 -1.36 -28.00 -28.86
C VAL A 831 -0.63 -28.93 -29.84
N GLU A 832 -1.35 -29.46 -30.82
CA GLU A 832 -0.75 -30.35 -31.81
C GLU A 832 0.38 -29.68 -32.63
N GLU A 833 0.21 -28.38 -32.95
CA GLU A 833 1.18 -27.59 -33.68
C GLU A 833 1.74 -26.50 -32.80
N TRP A 834 2.99 -26.63 -32.31
CA TRP A 834 3.63 -25.63 -31.46
C TRP A 834 3.70 -24.21 -32.07
N LYS A 835 3.71 -24.08 -33.39
CA LYS A 835 3.69 -22.78 -34.10
C LYS A 835 2.41 -21.96 -33.84
N ARG A 836 1.31 -22.64 -33.48
CA ARG A 836 0.02 -22.02 -33.17
C ARG A 836 -0.21 -21.84 -31.67
N ALA A 837 0.73 -22.21 -30.83
CA ALA A 837 0.59 -22.18 -29.39
C ALA A 837 0.17 -20.80 -28.86
N LEU A 838 0.78 -19.73 -29.34
CA LEU A 838 0.45 -18.36 -28.91
C LEU A 838 -0.95 -17.91 -29.38
N GLU A 839 -1.32 -18.30 -30.60
CA GLU A 839 -2.62 -17.99 -31.17
C GLU A 839 -3.75 -18.71 -30.41
N GLU A 840 -3.57 -20.01 -30.16
CA GLU A 840 -4.54 -20.80 -29.41
C GLU A 840 -4.64 -20.36 -27.94
N ARG A 841 -3.51 -20.00 -27.30
CA ARG A 841 -3.50 -19.38 -25.98
C ARG A 841 -4.33 -18.11 -25.93
N SER A 842 -4.11 -17.21 -26.89
CA SER A 842 -4.85 -15.94 -26.96
C SER A 842 -6.34 -16.18 -27.18
N ARG A 843 -6.69 -17.13 -28.05
CA ARG A 843 -8.08 -17.50 -28.33
C ARG A 843 -8.80 -18.09 -27.11
N ILE A 844 -8.10 -18.93 -26.33
CA ILE A 844 -8.64 -19.49 -25.09
C ILE A 844 -8.82 -18.37 -24.05
N LEU A 845 -7.84 -17.48 -23.88
CA LEU A 845 -7.93 -16.36 -22.94
C LEU A 845 -9.09 -15.41 -23.30
N GLU A 846 -9.21 -15.02 -24.57
CA GLU A 846 -10.34 -14.20 -25.03
C GLU A 846 -11.68 -14.89 -24.80
N GLY A 847 -11.75 -16.20 -25.07
CA GLY A 847 -12.93 -17.01 -24.81
C GLY A 847 -13.29 -17.06 -23.33
N LEU A 848 -12.31 -17.23 -22.44
CA LEU A 848 -12.52 -17.24 -20.98
C LEU A 848 -12.98 -15.87 -20.48
N TYR A 849 -12.28 -14.79 -20.84
CA TYR A 849 -12.73 -13.45 -20.50
C TYR A 849 -14.09 -13.12 -21.11
N GLY A 850 -14.41 -13.77 -22.22
CA GLY A 850 -15.69 -13.78 -22.87
C GLY A 850 -16.80 -14.52 -22.13
N LEU A 851 -16.51 -15.56 -21.37
CA LEU A 851 -17.46 -16.48 -20.76
C LEU A 851 -18.12 -15.90 -19.51
N PHE A 852 -17.35 -15.19 -18.69
CA PHE A 852 -17.80 -14.65 -17.41
C PHE A 852 -18.10 -13.16 -17.52
N GLY A 853 -19.31 -12.75 -17.39
CA GLY A 853 -19.68 -11.35 -17.38
C GLY A 853 -21.16 -11.19 -17.10
N PRO A 854 -21.53 -10.39 -16.09
CA PRO A 854 -22.90 -10.26 -15.64
C PRO A 854 -23.76 -9.33 -16.53
N VAL A 855 -23.14 -8.55 -17.41
CA VAL A 855 -23.86 -7.62 -18.28
C VAL A 855 -23.87 -8.09 -19.73
N ARG A 856 -25.00 -7.96 -20.37
CA ARG A 856 -25.19 -8.38 -21.76
C ARG A 856 -24.43 -7.45 -22.70
N ARG A 857 -23.29 -7.92 -23.22
CA ARG A 857 -22.63 -7.32 -24.39
C ARG A 857 -23.08 -8.10 -25.63
N ARG A 858 -23.17 -7.44 -26.80
CA ARG A 858 -23.70 -8.03 -28.06
C ARG A 858 -23.38 -9.52 -28.19
N GLY A 859 -24.43 -10.37 -28.15
CA GLY A 859 -24.34 -11.80 -28.40
C GLY A 859 -24.23 -12.73 -27.19
N ARG A 860 -24.17 -12.24 -25.94
CA ARG A 860 -24.11 -13.08 -24.74
C ARG A 860 -25.47 -13.32 -24.11
N THR A 861 -25.65 -14.52 -23.55
CA THR A 861 -26.80 -14.88 -22.72
C THR A 861 -26.78 -14.10 -21.42
N GLU A 862 -27.94 -13.61 -20.98
CA GLU A 862 -28.06 -12.93 -19.68
C GLU A 862 -27.62 -13.85 -18.53
N PRO A 863 -26.72 -13.43 -17.67
CA PRO A 863 -26.35 -14.18 -16.49
C PRO A 863 -27.55 -14.26 -15.54
N ARG A 864 -27.80 -15.45 -15.03
CA ARG A 864 -28.85 -15.69 -14.04
C ARG A 864 -28.24 -15.52 -12.64
N ALA A 865 -28.90 -14.79 -11.76
CA ALA A 865 -28.52 -14.76 -10.37
C ALA A 865 -28.53 -16.18 -9.78
N GLY A 866 -27.57 -16.49 -8.95
CA GLY A 866 -27.37 -17.83 -8.40
C GLY A 866 -26.76 -18.85 -9.36
N TYR A 867 -26.48 -18.47 -10.62
CA TYR A 867 -25.82 -19.34 -11.57
C TYR A 867 -24.31 -19.08 -11.60
N VAL A 868 -23.58 -20.04 -11.09
CA VAL A 868 -22.13 -20.16 -11.29
C VAL A 868 -21.92 -21.42 -12.11
N PRO A 869 -21.24 -21.36 -13.26
CA PRO A 869 -21.03 -22.52 -14.11
C PRO A 869 -20.26 -23.60 -13.35
N LYS A 870 -20.57 -24.88 -13.68
CA LYS A 870 -19.79 -25.99 -13.16
C LYS A 870 -18.46 -26.07 -13.90
N GLU A 871 -17.45 -26.62 -13.26
CA GLU A 871 -16.14 -26.86 -13.86
C GLU A 871 -16.23 -27.55 -15.24
N SER A 872 -17.04 -28.63 -15.34
CA SER A 872 -17.25 -29.31 -16.57
C SER A 872 -17.82 -28.45 -17.71
N GLN A 873 -18.65 -27.47 -17.38
CA GLN A 873 -19.20 -26.52 -18.34
C GLN A 873 -18.15 -25.53 -18.85
N ILE A 874 -17.26 -25.09 -17.95
CA ILE A 874 -16.14 -24.23 -18.31
C ILE A 874 -15.17 -24.97 -19.23
N LEU A 875 -14.82 -26.22 -18.89
CA LEU A 875 -13.93 -27.04 -19.69
C LEU A 875 -14.54 -27.36 -21.06
N MET A 876 -15.88 -27.58 -21.13
CA MET A 876 -16.57 -27.74 -22.39
C MET A 876 -16.55 -26.48 -23.25
N ALA A 877 -16.71 -25.30 -22.62
CA ALA A 877 -16.61 -24.03 -23.32
C ALA A 877 -15.18 -23.80 -23.85
N VAL A 878 -14.16 -24.09 -23.07
CA VAL A 878 -12.76 -24.01 -23.52
C VAL A 878 -12.50 -24.87 -24.75
N ARG A 879 -12.98 -26.09 -24.75
CA ARG A 879 -12.91 -26.98 -25.93
C ARG A 879 -13.63 -26.44 -27.16
N SER A 880 -14.68 -25.64 -26.97
CA SER A 880 -15.35 -24.97 -28.08
C SER A 880 -14.57 -23.77 -28.62
N PHE A 881 -13.74 -23.13 -27.78
CA PHE A 881 -12.89 -22.00 -28.21
C PHE A 881 -11.68 -22.49 -29.01
N SER A 882 -11.11 -23.63 -28.61
CA SER A 882 -9.96 -24.23 -29.25
C SER A 882 -10.09 -25.76 -29.33
N PRO A 883 -10.73 -26.27 -30.39
CA PRO A 883 -10.98 -27.72 -30.52
C PRO A 883 -9.72 -28.57 -30.75
N ILE A 884 -8.61 -27.92 -31.14
CA ILE A 884 -7.31 -28.57 -31.39
C ILE A 884 -6.44 -28.70 -30.15
N THR A 885 -6.86 -28.17 -29.02
CA THR A 885 -6.07 -28.21 -27.77
C THR A 885 -6.57 -29.35 -26.87
N ARG A 886 -5.59 -30.05 -26.26
CA ARG A 886 -5.88 -31.00 -25.20
C ARG A 886 -5.61 -30.38 -23.87
N ILE A 887 -6.56 -30.45 -22.95
CA ILE A 887 -6.42 -29.95 -21.59
C ILE A 887 -5.78 -31.07 -20.78
N GLU A 888 -4.58 -30.84 -20.26
CA GLU A 888 -3.82 -31.77 -19.40
C GLU A 888 -4.26 -31.60 -17.94
N HIS A 889 -4.32 -30.36 -17.48
CA HIS A 889 -4.71 -30.04 -16.12
C HIS A 889 -5.48 -28.72 -16.09
N ALA A 890 -6.39 -28.59 -15.14
CA ALA A 890 -7.15 -27.38 -14.92
C ALA A 890 -7.29 -27.15 -13.42
N ASN A 891 -7.02 -25.92 -13.00
CA ASN A 891 -7.26 -25.44 -11.66
C ASN A 891 -8.27 -24.28 -11.74
N ILE A 892 -9.46 -24.48 -11.21
CA ILE A 892 -10.53 -23.48 -11.30
C ILE A 892 -10.93 -23.08 -9.90
N THR A 893 -10.64 -21.84 -9.56
CA THR A 893 -10.92 -21.26 -8.25
C THR A 893 -11.97 -20.17 -8.34
N ALA A 894 -12.76 -20.03 -7.30
CA ALA A 894 -13.75 -18.99 -7.14
C ALA A 894 -13.41 -18.15 -5.91
N SER A 895 -13.28 -16.84 -6.10
CA SER A 895 -13.10 -15.89 -5.01
C SER A 895 -14.32 -14.99 -4.91
N TYR A 896 -14.86 -14.86 -3.72
CA TYR A 896 -16.00 -13.99 -3.43
C TYR A 896 -15.86 -13.43 -2.02
N ALA A 897 -16.62 -12.38 -1.75
CA ALA A 897 -16.69 -11.80 -0.42
C ALA A 897 -18.15 -11.79 0.03
N ASP A 898 -18.39 -12.16 1.27
CA ASP A 898 -19.68 -12.12 1.94
C ASP A 898 -19.60 -11.37 3.28
N GLU A 899 -20.62 -11.50 4.11
CA GLU A 899 -20.68 -10.85 5.43
C GLU A 899 -19.61 -11.39 6.42
N HIS A 900 -19.01 -12.54 6.11
CA HIS A 900 -18.01 -13.23 6.97
C HIS A 900 -16.56 -13.05 6.48
N GLY A 901 -16.33 -12.50 5.30
CA GLY A 901 -14.99 -12.25 4.79
C GLY A 901 -14.79 -12.53 3.31
N GLY A 902 -13.54 -12.39 2.88
CA GLY A 902 -13.11 -12.83 1.56
C GLY A 902 -12.84 -14.33 1.58
N HIS A 903 -13.45 -15.07 0.67
CA HIS A 903 -13.30 -16.51 0.52
C HIS A 903 -12.68 -16.83 -0.83
N THR A 904 -11.73 -17.74 -0.83
CA THR A 904 -11.22 -18.37 -2.05
C THR A 904 -11.36 -19.87 -1.90
N THR A 905 -12.02 -20.50 -2.83
CA THR A 905 -12.29 -21.93 -2.80
C THR A 905 -12.20 -22.53 -4.20
N GLU A 906 -12.02 -23.83 -4.29
CA GLU A 906 -12.22 -24.55 -5.56
C GLU A 906 -13.66 -24.36 -6.02
N LEU A 907 -13.88 -24.16 -7.32
CA LEU A 907 -15.21 -23.90 -7.88
C LEU A 907 -16.20 -25.02 -7.56
N GLY A 908 -15.73 -26.27 -7.46
CA GLY A 908 -16.53 -27.42 -7.09
C GLY A 908 -17.08 -27.40 -5.67
N ARG A 909 -16.39 -26.70 -4.77
CA ARG A 909 -16.74 -26.59 -3.33
C ARG A 909 -17.50 -25.32 -2.98
N LEU A 910 -17.77 -24.47 -3.97
CA LEU A 910 -18.47 -23.20 -3.76
C LEU A 910 -19.87 -23.41 -3.18
N SER A 911 -20.13 -22.83 -2.01
CA SER A 911 -21.47 -22.75 -1.45
C SER A 911 -22.28 -21.69 -2.21
N ARG A 912 -23.26 -22.15 -3.00
CA ARG A 912 -24.06 -21.27 -3.87
C ARG A 912 -25.15 -20.58 -3.05
N THR A 913 -25.17 -19.26 -3.10
CA THR A 913 -26.21 -18.45 -2.47
C THR A 913 -27.04 -17.74 -3.56
N PRO A 914 -28.31 -17.40 -3.26
CA PRO A 914 -29.08 -16.51 -4.12
C PRO A 914 -28.29 -15.19 -4.35
N PHE A 915 -28.41 -14.58 -5.50
CA PHE A 915 -27.72 -13.32 -5.84
C PHE A 915 -26.21 -13.42 -6.09
N MET A 916 -25.65 -14.60 -6.18
CA MET A 916 -24.30 -14.75 -6.72
C MET A 916 -24.31 -14.44 -8.22
N VAL A 917 -23.36 -13.64 -8.65
CA VAL A 917 -23.17 -13.29 -10.06
C VAL A 917 -21.71 -13.57 -10.42
N CYS A 918 -21.53 -14.40 -11.45
CA CYS A 918 -20.20 -14.81 -11.89
C CYS A 918 -19.51 -13.68 -12.67
N THR A 919 -18.26 -13.41 -12.33
CA THR A 919 -17.41 -12.39 -12.96
C THR A 919 -16.04 -12.98 -13.30
N ASN A 920 -15.28 -12.27 -14.14
CA ASN A 920 -13.91 -12.65 -14.45
C ASN A 920 -12.99 -12.48 -13.24
N GLY A 921 -12.23 -13.52 -12.92
CA GLY A 921 -11.03 -13.46 -12.13
C GLY A 921 -9.78 -13.33 -13.04
N THR A 922 -8.66 -13.82 -12.57
CA THR A 922 -7.42 -13.91 -13.35
C THR A 922 -7.40 -15.23 -14.11
N HIS A 923 -7.15 -15.18 -15.42
CA HIS A 923 -7.07 -16.39 -16.24
C HIS A 923 -5.63 -16.57 -16.73
N GLU A 924 -5.10 -17.77 -16.55
CA GLU A 924 -3.76 -18.17 -17.01
C GLU A 924 -3.85 -19.43 -17.87
N VAL A 925 -3.15 -19.43 -18.99
CA VAL A 925 -3.07 -20.56 -19.90
C VAL A 925 -1.60 -20.87 -20.19
N HIS A 926 -1.16 -22.02 -19.73
CA HIS A 926 0.18 -22.57 -19.97
C HIS A 926 0.11 -23.55 -21.14
N VAL A 927 0.94 -23.31 -22.17
CA VAL A 927 0.95 -24.10 -23.40
C VAL A 927 2.26 -24.82 -23.55
#